data_6bc031378e07d94f4d0edd61e6e158a1
#
_entry.id   6bc031378e07d94f4d0edd61e6e158a1
#
_cell.length_a   1.000
_cell.length_b   1.000
_cell.length_c   1.000
_cell.angle_alpha   90.00
_cell.angle_beta   90.00
_cell.angle_gamma   90.00
#
_symmetry.space_group_name_H-M   'P 1'
#
loop_
_entity.id
_entity.type
_entity.pdbx_description
1 polymer ?
#
loop_
_entity_poly.entity_id
_entity_poly.type
_entity_poly.pdbx_seq_one_letter_code
_entity_poly.pdbx_strand_id
1 'polypeptide(L)'
;MFNILHCLQLGETMRDRFLEQARALPYGSALFVVPNRYFLQKVRETGAVRAVIMDSLPGEILRWNRAEGEFRRITRPAQKKILEDTLEKLKDQMSYFSSLVGKDGFRDSLLGLFDEFSRNGLDPDTYQRILMNWNREGALRNKDMDLAKLYLVYSTLVSGQKLEDLSQSYARAAKVLEEGGSVPWQQCFFSEFYQLDPVQLRLLKALGRCCPVEMGLFYDPKRPELSQVTEKIYGDLLGDGFQPVPEEPVKDKPEDLAALAREWKPGAKCGLAGDHIHLGEGASQEQEIRLALTSIKERLQDGVQPEEILVLVRKLQDYQGLVRSFAQYGIPCRLPLPADLKSQPLPDFLTKLLAAAGEKWDLSLWQALFRCPLMELLFQTDRENLDFLYTQAYFSSAGAFLAHVRRKELVSAGFWDLVDFLQQDHTPEAWRDGLTEWLDRWQLARTWGQLHKEGKVDLDQVKLLAGTEDFVRKTLDSLVKTWEQCGEEKSALGLDKIRTFWKDSLAQASLPLTPGEPRGIPVREAGEIQGAAFPYVYILGVREGMFPAVKRESWLYSDQERAELNALGLELSLTARALDTDRYFFGSAAALASRELHLSWYSDEEGGASPYITGLEHFYAPDSLPVTVYEADPDRCASPALLTNCLAEQEWLGPREKETLLAAVGTDFSERTQSARRRWEEPDSPWNGTVPGVVKKPLHLSASSLDAFLQCPFAALVSRVWKLVPWEEQEPWPAPDVVGNLLHQTLAAFLGNHLQTGLEAKDRETLEQELEQVYQGIFDRFHQEGKIPDSPLLDHIRERYGKELRTWLRGELDYEARDQLGLKPWKVEWSFGREHSPWPALTRTVDGEKVWFSGQIDRIDSNGKTWSLLDYKTGQPPTGQDILQGRAVQLPLYLEALAVLGEVDPEAILGGGYVQLCSGERKGGIWDKAVKDAFPWMQKARPPEKKQALEAAQQAMDQAVREIREGKLPARPSGTCPGWCPARDLCRIGENPHRTETVKEEE
;
A
#
# COMPACT_ATOMS: atom_id res chain seq x y z
N MET A 1 -49.20 31.49 9.75
CA MET A 1 -48.84 30.21 9.16
C MET A 1 -48.51 29.27 10.30
N PHE A 2 -49.00 28.03 10.29
CA PHE A 2 -48.71 27.09 11.33
C PHE A 2 -47.53 26.19 10.87
N ASN A 3 -46.40 26.30 11.54
CA ASN A 3 -45.27 25.39 11.35
C ASN A 3 -45.40 24.26 12.37
N ILE A 4 -45.19 23.03 11.96
CA ILE A 4 -45.35 21.84 12.82
C ILE A 4 -44.00 21.11 12.96
N LEU A 5 -43.69 20.77 14.20
CA LEU A 5 -42.54 19.94 14.52
C LEU A 5 -43.02 18.60 15.10
N HIS A 6 -42.92 17.54 14.29
CA HIS A 6 -43.29 16.18 14.74
C HIS A 6 -42.16 15.60 15.56
N CYS A 7 -42.41 15.30 16.83
CA CYS A 7 -41.45 14.73 17.76
C CYS A 7 -41.48 13.19 17.64
N LEU A 8 -40.44 12.63 16.97
CA LEU A 8 -40.36 11.23 16.64
C LEU A 8 -39.63 10.42 17.75
N GLN A 9 -39.98 9.15 17.84
CA GLN A 9 -39.16 8.16 18.54
C GLN A 9 -38.01 7.65 17.65
N LEU A 10 -37.04 6.93 18.25
CA LEU A 10 -35.96 6.30 17.49
C LEU A 10 -36.52 5.31 16.46
N GLY A 11 -35.97 5.35 15.25
CA GLY A 11 -36.40 4.46 14.16
C GLY A 11 -37.71 4.83 13.48
N GLU A 12 -38.36 5.93 13.86
CA GLU A 12 -39.59 6.44 13.22
C GLU A 12 -39.29 7.45 12.11
N THR A 13 -40.25 7.57 11.20
CA THR A 13 -40.21 8.53 10.09
C THR A 13 -41.60 9.10 9.80
N MET A 14 -41.64 10.33 9.36
CA MET A 14 -42.84 10.99 8.81
C MET A 14 -42.93 10.90 7.28
N ARG A 15 -41.97 10.25 6.63
CA ARG A 15 -41.82 10.24 5.16
C ARG A 15 -43.12 9.86 4.45
N ASP A 16 -43.73 8.72 4.81
CA ASP A 16 -44.87 8.19 4.10
C ASP A 16 -46.11 9.07 4.32
N ARG A 17 -46.31 9.58 5.54
CA ARG A 17 -47.35 10.53 5.87
C ARG A 17 -47.17 11.87 5.13
N PHE A 18 -45.96 12.40 5.10
CA PHE A 18 -45.66 13.63 4.35
C PHE A 18 -45.84 13.42 2.85
N LEU A 19 -45.51 12.23 2.33
CA LEU A 19 -45.73 11.90 0.92
C LEU A 19 -47.23 11.87 0.59
N GLU A 20 -48.08 11.32 1.46
CA GLU A 20 -49.53 11.35 1.29
C GLU A 20 -50.09 12.76 1.31
N GLN A 21 -49.66 13.59 2.26
CA GLN A 21 -50.03 14.99 2.34
C GLN A 21 -49.57 15.78 1.10
N ALA A 22 -48.35 15.59 0.66
CA ALA A 22 -47.79 16.23 -0.53
C ALA A 22 -48.51 15.81 -1.81
N ARG A 23 -48.97 14.56 -1.93
CA ARG A 23 -49.80 14.09 -3.07
C ARG A 23 -51.19 14.68 -3.12
N ALA A 24 -51.73 15.06 -1.94
CA ALA A 24 -53.05 15.73 -1.87
C ALA A 24 -53.02 17.17 -2.41
N LEU A 25 -51.85 17.76 -2.53
CA LEU A 25 -51.64 19.12 -3.07
C LEU A 25 -51.39 19.06 -4.58
N PRO A 26 -51.65 20.17 -5.32
CA PRO A 26 -51.32 20.27 -6.74
C PRO A 26 -49.81 19.97 -6.99
N TYR A 27 -49.51 19.29 -8.09
CA TYR A 27 -48.12 18.93 -8.40
C TYR A 27 -47.22 20.18 -8.49
N GLY A 28 -46.13 20.17 -7.77
CA GLY A 28 -45.13 21.25 -7.70
C GLY A 28 -45.48 22.34 -6.65
N SER A 29 -46.66 22.30 -6.01
CA SER A 29 -47.00 23.21 -4.90
C SER A 29 -46.49 22.77 -3.53
N ALA A 30 -46.09 21.52 -3.41
CA ALA A 30 -45.38 21.00 -2.24
C ALA A 30 -43.89 20.76 -2.57
N LEU A 31 -43.01 21.06 -1.61
CA LEU A 31 -41.60 20.73 -1.68
C LEU A 31 -41.26 19.73 -0.59
N PHE A 32 -40.63 18.61 -0.99
CA PHE A 32 -40.08 17.62 -0.07
C PHE A 32 -38.57 17.81 0.03
N VAL A 33 -38.04 18.04 1.22
CA VAL A 33 -36.61 18.27 1.48
C VAL A 33 -36.05 17.10 2.31
N VAL A 34 -34.97 16.56 1.83
CA VAL A 34 -34.26 15.39 2.47
C VAL A 34 -32.78 15.68 2.64
N PRO A 35 -32.11 15.03 3.61
CA PRO A 35 -30.69 15.34 3.88
C PRO A 35 -29.73 14.84 2.80
N ASN A 36 -30.01 13.73 2.12
CA ASN A 36 -29.07 13.11 1.20
C ASN A 36 -29.73 12.46 -0.04
N ARG A 37 -28.88 11.97 -0.96
CA ARG A 37 -29.33 11.35 -2.22
C ARG A 37 -30.09 10.03 -2.03
N TYR A 38 -29.80 9.28 -0.97
CA TYR A 38 -30.49 8.02 -0.68
C TYR A 38 -31.98 8.26 -0.44
N PHE A 39 -32.31 9.18 0.45
CA PHE A 39 -33.70 9.54 0.72
C PHE A 39 -34.36 10.23 -0.49
N LEU A 40 -33.62 11.04 -1.25
CA LEU A 40 -34.13 11.63 -2.48
C LEU A 40 -34.54 10.53 -3.48
N GLN A 41 -33.74 9.49 -3.64
CA GLN A 41 -34.10 8.36 -4.49
C GLN A 41 -35.36 7.64 -3.98
N LYS A 42 -35.45 7.38 -2.67
CA LYS A 42 -36.63 6.75 -2.04
C LYS A 42 -37.90 7.54 -2.26
N VAL A 43 -37.84 8.85 -2.12
CA VAL A 43 -38.98 9.75 -2.41
C VAL A 43 -39.35 9.70 -3.90
N ARG A 44 -38.40 9.70 -4.81
CA ARG A 44 -38.60 9.61 -6.26
C ARG A 44 -39.19 8.29 -6.73
N GLU A 45 -38.80 7.17 -6.09
CA GLU A 45 -39.35 5.81 -6.39
C GLU A 45 -40.86 5.79 -6.14
N THR A 46 -41.39 6.60 -5.21
CA THR A 46 -42.83 6.67 -4.91
C THR A 46 -43.62 7.54 -5.88
N GLY A 47 -42.94 8.32 -6.76
CA GLY A 47 -43.51 9.14 -7.84
C GLY A 47 -44.34 10.35 -7.40
N ALA A 48 -44.45 11.35 -8.26
CA ALA A 48 -45.40 12.45 -8.17
C ALA A 48 -45.17 13.56 -7.11
N VAL A 49 -44.00 13.66 -6.48
CA VAL A 49 -43.70 14.77 -5.54
C VAL A 49 -42.42 15.46 -5.96
N ARG A 50 -42.38 16.80 -5.89
CA ARG A 50 -41.13 17.55 -6.08
C ARG A 50 -40.26 17.41 -4.86
N ALA A 51 -39.10 16.77 -5.02
CA ALA A 51 -38.15 16.53 -3.94
C ALA A 51 -36.75 17.04 -4.28
N VAL A 52 -36.07 17.59 -3.28
CA VAL A 52 -34.71 18.11 -3.38
C VAL A 52 -33.90 17.67 -2.17
N ILE A 53 -32.56 17.60 -2.32
CA ILE A 53 -31.65 17.52 -1.17
C ILE A 53 -31.48 18.91 -0.56
N MET A 54 -31.23 18.97 0.72
CA MET A 54 -31.04 20.20 1.47
C MET A 54 -30.03 21.16 0.78
N ASP A 55 -28.91 20.64 0.27
CA ASP A 55 -27.86 21.43 -0.39
C ASP A 55 -28.31 22.10 -1.70
N SER A 56 -29.40 21.65 -2.30
CA SER A 56 -29.97 22.29 -3.50
C SER A 56 -30.99 23.40 -3.19
N LEU A 57 -31.50 23.42 -1.94
CA LEU A 57 -32.56 24.33 -1.53
C LEU A 57 -32.19 25.84 -1.68
N PRO A 58 -30.98 26.31 -1.29
CA PRO A 58 -30.61 27.71 -1.48
C PRO A 58 -30.67 28.13 -2.94
N GLY A 59 -30.15 27.31 -3.88
CA GLY A 59 -30.19 27.58 -5.31
C GLY A 59 -31.62 27.72 -5.87
N GLU A 60 -32.54 26.86 -5.41
CA GLU A 60 -33.94 26.94 -5.80
C GLU A 60 -34.59 28.28 -5.36
N ILE A 61 -34.34 28.70 -4.11
CA ILE A 61 -34.89 29.97 -3.54
C ILE A 61 -34.29 31.19 -4.25
N LEU A 62 -32.95 31.20 -4.45
CA LEU A 62 -32.26 32.31 -5.11
C LEU A 62 -32.68 32.45 -6.57
N ARG A 63 -32.88 31.32 -7.27
CA ARG A 63 -33.38 31.31 -8.65
C ARG A 63 -34.80 31.91 -8.74
N TRP A 64 -35.66 31.48 -7.85
CA TRP A 64 -37.07 32.01 -7.83
C TRP A 64 -37.08 33.49 -7.59
N ASN A 65 -36.29 34.03 -6.70
CA ASN A 65 -36.22 35.45 -6.38
C ASN A 65 -35.32 36.27 -7.33
N ARG A 66 -34.80 35.65 -8.43
CA ARG A 66 -33.91 36.29 -9.42
C ARG A 66 -32.60 36.83 -8.79
N ALA A 67 -32.20 36.28 -7.68
CA ALA A 67 -30.97 36.62 -6.98
C ALA A 67 -29.80 35.66 -7.35
N GLU A 68 -30.04 34.78 -8.33
CA GLU A 68 -28.99 33.89 -8.89
C GLU A 68 -28.09 34.71 -9.82
N GLY A 69 -26.78 34.44 -9.81
CA GLY A 69 -25.81 35.06 -10.71
C GLY A 69 -25.00 36.23 -10.13
N GLU A 70 -25.32 36.70 -8.95
CA GLU A 70 -24.49 37.70 -8.26
C GLU A 70 -23.17 37.10 -7.79
N PHE A 71 -23.19 35.82 -7.31
CA PHE A 71 -22.06 35.05 -6.89
C PHE A 71 -22.03 33.68 -7.58
N ARG A 72 -20.81 33.18 -7.84
CA ARG A 72 -20.60 31.82 -8.37
C ARG A 72 -20.15 30.89 -7.22
N ARG A 73 -20.60 29.65 -7.25
CA ARG A 73 -20.19 28.67 -6.26
C ARG A 73 -18.70 28.33 -6.40
N ILE A 74 -17.95 28.53 -5.32
CA ILE A 74 -16.52 28.18 -5.29
C ILE A 74 -16.36 26.66 -5.27
N THR A 75 -15.39 26.15 -6.03
CA THR A 75 -15.00 24.73 -6.00
C THR A 75 -13.97 24.48 -4.90
N ARG A 76 -13.90 23.24 -4.39
CA ARG A 76 -12.91 22.90 -3.35
C ARG A 76 -11.47 23.13 -3.80
N PRO A 77 -11.07 22.76 -5.03
CA PRO A 77 -9.74 23.12 -5.55
C PRO A 77 -9.47 24.63 -5.57
N ALA A 78 -10.45 25.46 -5.91
CA ALA A 78 -10.30 26.92 -5.87
C ALA A 78 -10.14 27.44 -4.44
N GLN A 79 -10.88 26.88 -3.46
CA GLN A 79 -10.68 27.20 -2.04
C GLN A 79 -9.24 26.92 -1.61
N LYS A 80 -8.70 25.73 -1.95
CA LYS A 80 -7.32 25.34 -1.66
C LYS A 80 -6.31 26.30 -2.28
N LYS A 81 -6.49 26.62 -3.56
CA LYS A 81 -5.61 27.54 -4.28
C LYS A 81 -5.64 28.96 -3.67
N ILE A 82 -6.83 29.52 -3.41
CA ILE A 82 -6.94 30.85 -2.78
C ILE A 82 -6.34 30.87 -1.38
N LEU A 83 -6.48 29.81 -0.61
CA LEU A 83 -5.84 29.72 0.70
C LEU A 83 -4.32 29.59 0.59
N GLU A 84 -3.81 28.85 -0.38
CA GLU A 84 -2.37 28.76 -0.66
C GLU A 84 -1.78 30.13 -1.00
N ASP A 85 -2.43 30.90 -1.89
CA ASP A 85 -2.05 32.27 -2.21
C ASP A 85 -2.11 33.20 -1.00
N THR A 86 -3.12 32.97 -0.12
CA THR A 86 -3.26 33.70 1.16
C THR A 86 -2.09 33.42 2.09
N LEU A 87 -1.72 32.15 2.24
CA LEU A 87 -0.59 31.71 3.06
C LEU A 87 0.73 32.29 2.58
N GLU A 88 1.00 32.25 1.29
CA GLU A 88 2.23 32.83 0.71
C GLU A 88 2.29 34.35 0.90
N LYS A 89 1.17 35.08 0.67
CA LYS A 89 1.10 36.53 0.88
C LYS A 89 1.35 36.96 2.32
N LEU A 90 0.92 36.16 3.29
CA LEU A 90 1.00 36.49 4.70
C LEU A 90 2.18 35.84 5.42
N LYS A 91 2.99 35.02 4.75
CA LYS A 91 4.09 34.25 5.32
C LYS A 91 5.00 35.06 6.25
N ASP A 92 5.48 36.21 5.75
CA ASP A 92 6.38 37.09 6.49
C ASP A 92 5.66 37.94 7.56
N GLN A 93 4.33 37.94 7.56
CA GLN A 93 3.49 38.69 8.51
C GLN A 93 2.92 37.80 9.62
N MET A 94 3.16 36.49 9.55
CA MET A 94 2.74 35.53 10.56
C MET A 94 3.86 35.27 11.55
N SER A 95 3.52 35.29 12.82
CA SER A 95 4.48 35.07 13.89
C SER A 95 4.41 33.66 14.49
N TYR A 96 3.30 32.96 14.33
CA TYR A 96 3.10 31.62 14.89
C TYR A 96 3.19 30.53 13.81
N PHE A 97 2.52 30.69 12.66
CA PHE A 97 2.40 29.66 11.64
C PHE A 97 3.32 29.80 10.44
N SER A 98 4.24 30.75 10.41
CA SER A 98 5.10 31.01 9.26
C SER A 98 5.89 29.78 8.76
N SER A 99 6.34 28.92 9.68
CA SER A 99 7.08 27.69 9.34
C SER A 99 6.22 26.56 8.76
N LEU A 100 4.91 26.65 8.85
CA LEU A 100 3.96 25.66 8.34
C LEU A 100 3.43 25.98 6.94
N VAL A 101 3.78 27.14 6.39
CA VAL A 101 3.44 27.51 5.01
C VAL A 101 4.04 26.49 4.03
N GLY A 102 3.24 26.03 3.08
CA GLY A 102 3.62 24.97 2.13
C GLY A 102 3.38 23.53 2.63
N LYS A 103 2.82 23.34 3.83
CA LYS A 103 2.44 22.01 4.34
C LYS A 103 0.97 21.72 4.04
N ASP A 104 0.69 20.64 3.28
CA ASP A 104 -0.68 20.23 2.90
C ASP A 104 -1.60 20.07 4.11
N GLY A 105 -1.14 19.38 5.18
CA GLY A 105 -1.92 19.14 6.38
C GLY A 105 -2.33 20.44 7.12
N PHE A 106 -1.48 21.47 7.09
CA PHE A 106 -1.83 22.78 7.64
C PHE A 106 -2.91 23.48 6.81
N ARG A 107 -2.74 23.49 5.50
CA ARG A 107 -3.73 24.04 4.55
C ARG A 107 -5.10 23.38 4.73
N ASP A 108 -5.14 22.05 4.79
CA ASP A 108 -6.40 21.30 4.92
C ASP A 108 -7.05 21.51 6.30
N SER A 109 -6.26 21.64 7.37
CA SER A 109 -6.77 21.98 8.72
C SER A 109 -7.37 23.39 8.78
N LEU A 110 -6.73 24.36 8.15
CA LEU A 110 -7.28 25.73 8.06
C LEU A 110 -8.58 25.77 7.27
N LEU A 111 -8.65 25.07 6.12
CA LEU A 111 -9.89 24.99 5.36
C LEU A 111 -11.02 24.34 6.17
N GLY A 112 -10.70 23.28 6.94
CA GLY A 112 -11.67 22.66 7.83
C GLY A 112 -12.23 23.64 8.89
N LEU A 113 -11.35 24.46 9.46
CA LEU A 113 -11.76 25.49 10.42
C LEU A 113 -12.59 26.62 9.77
N PHE A 114 -12.21 27.08 8.58
CA PHE A 114 -12.94 28.12 7.85
C PHE A 114 -14.30 27.64 7.34
N ASP A 115 -14.39 26.36 6.93
CA ASP A 115 -15.68 25.73 6.61
C ASP A 115 -16.58 25.68 7.86
N GLU A 116 -16.02 25.40 9.04
CA GLU A 116 -16.78 25.41 10.31
C GLU A 116 -17.25 26.82 10.64
N PHE A 117 -16.42 27.84 10.46
CA PHE A 117 -16.80 29.24 10.62
C PHE A 117 -17.93 29.62 9.66
N SER A 118 -17.83 29.26 8.40
CA SER A 118 -18.84 29.54 7.39
C SER A 118 -20.18 28.86 7.70
N ARG A 119 -20.18 27.60 8.15
CA ARG A 119 -21.40 26.87 8.59
C ARG A 119 -22.07 27.54 9.79
N ASN A 120 -21.30 28.18 10.64
CA ASN A 120 -21.83 28.94 11.77
C ASN A 120 -22.27 30.36 11.38
N GLY A 121 -22.06 30.77 10.12
CA GLY A 121 -22.37 32.13 9.66
C GLY A 121 -21.44 33.20 10.26
N LEU A 122 -20.24 32.78 10.68
CA LEU A 122 -19.25 33.65 11.30
C LEU A 122 -18.50 34.43 10.21
N ASP A 123 -18.62 35.74 10.22
CA ASP A 123 -17.81 36.63 9.39
C ASP A 123 -16.45 36.97 10.10
N PRO A 124 -15.43 37.42 9.31
CA PRO A 124 -14.11 37.72 9.87
C PRO A 124 -14.10 38.84 10.91
N ASP A 125 -14.95 39.85 10.78
CA ASP A 125 -15.02 41.00 11.70
C ASP A 125 -15.62 40.56 13.06
N THR A 126 -16.61 39.71 13.03
CA THR A 126 -17.21 39.12 14.23
C THR A 126 -16.21 38.19 14.95
N TYR A 127 -15.49 37.37 14.18
CA TYR A 127 -14.45 36.52 14.74
C TYR A 127 -13.35 37.34 15.41
N GLN A 128 -12.88 38.39 14.75
CA GLN A 128 -11.86 39.27 15.32
C GLN A 128 -12.35 39.97 16.62
N ARG A 129 -13.60 40.42 16.66
CA ARG A 129 -14.21 41.02 17.88
C ARG A 129 -14.25 40.02 19.04
N ILE A 130 -14.59 38.77 18.78
CA ILE A 130 -14.59 37.71 19.80
C ILE A 130 -13.19 37.48 20.34
N LEU A 131 -12.19 37.39 19.46
CA LEU A 131 -10.79 37.22 19.87
C LEU A 131 -10.24 38.42 20.71
N MET A 132 -10.73 39.62 20.44
CA MET A 132 -10.36 40.79 21.25
C MET A 132 -10.88 40.69 22.71
N ASN A 133 -12.01 40.02 22.91
CA ASN A 133 -12.59 39.80 24.25
C ASN A 133 -12.01 38.54 24.93
N TRP A 134 -11.25 37.75 24.21
CA TRP A 134 -10.60 36.57 24.77
C TRP A 134 -9.23 36.94 25.33
N ASN A 135 -9.13 36.90 26.63
CA ASN A 135 -7.92 37.35 27.36
C ASN A 135 -6.81 36.30 27.23
N ARG A 136 -6.00 36.40 26.17
CA ARG A 136 -4.84 35.52 25.90
C ARG A 136 -3.58 36.36 25.69
N GLU A 137 -2.41 35.80 26.01
CA GLU A 137 -1.12 36.46 25.91
C GLU A 137 -0.09 35.57 25.18
N GLY A 138 1.03 36.20 24.80
CA GLY A 138 2.19 35.49 24.22
C GLY A 138 1.92 34.74 22.92
N ALA A 139 2.47 33.54 22.85
CA ALA A 139 2.38 32.70 21.62
C ALA A 139 0.94 32.31 21.24
N LEU A 140 0.06 32.09 22.24
CA LEU A 140 -1.34 31.75 22.00
C LEU A 140 -2.10 32.91 21.36
N ARG A 141 -1.87 34.14 21.80
CA ARG A 141 -2.43 35.33 21.15
C ARG A 141 -1.92 35.49 19.71
N ASN A 142 -0.63 35.23 19.48
CA ASN A 142 -0.06 35.25 18.13
C ASN A 142 -0.74 34.22 17.20
N LYS A 143 -1.01 33.00 17.72
CA LYS A 143 -1.79 31.97 17.01
C LYS A 143 -3.16 32.51 16.57
N ASP A 144 -3.90 33.12 17.52
CA ASP A 144 -5.24 33.63 17.26
C ASP A 144 -5.23 34.78 16.24
N MET A 145 -4.25 35.68 16.37
CA MET A 145 -4.09 36.80 15.42
C MET A 145 -3.72 36.37 14.01
N ASP A 146 -2.86 35.33 13.90
CA ASP A 146 -2.53 34.76 12.61
C ASP A 146 -3.76 34.12 11.96
N LEU A 147 -4.58 33.34 12.72
CA LEU A 147 -5.83 32.76 12.24
C LEU A 147 -6.83 33.84 11.79
N ALA A 148 -6.98 34.93 12.55
CA ALA A 148 -7.87 36.02 12.19
C ALA A 148 -7.43 36.71 10.90
N LYS A 149 -6.13 36.99 10.75
CA LYS A 149 -5.59 37.55 9.48
C LYS A 149 -5.82 36.63 8.29
N LEU A 150 -5.52 35.35 8.46
CA LEU A 150 -5.70 34.34 7.41
C LEU A 150 -7.16 34.25 6.98
N TYR A 151 -8.09 34.23 7.95
CA TYR A 151 -9.53 34.16 7.64
C TYR A 151 -10.03 35.43 6.95
N LEU A 152 -9.61 36.60 7.40
CA LEU A 152 -9.97 37.90 6.80
C LEU A 152 -9.49 38.00 5.35
N VAL A 153 -8.19 37.71 5.10
CA VAL A 153 -7.63 37.84 3.75
C VAL A 153 -8.22 36.78 2.82
N TYR A 154 -8.36 35.53 3.26
CA TYR A 154 -9.01 34.46 2.51
C TYR A 154 -10.46 34.86 2.12
N SER A 155 -11.27 35.27 3.09
CA SER A 155 -12.67 35.68 2.86
C SER A 155 -12.77 36.89 1.92
N THR A 156 -11.83 37.85 2.04
CA THR A 156 -11.77 39.02 1.16
C THR A 156 -11.45 38.62 -0.29
N LEU A 157 -10.50 37.68 -0.47
CA LEU A 157 -10.16 37.18 -1.81
C LEU A 157 -11.33 36.40 -2.44
N VAL A 158 -12.00 35.54 -1.69
CA VAL A 158 -13.19 34.80 -2.16
C VAL A 158 -14.30 35.74 -2.57
N SER A 159 -14.64 36.70 -1.71
CA SER A 159 -15.70 37.68 -2.00
C SER A 159 -15.35 38.63 -3.16
N GLY A 160 -14.06 39.03 -3.26
CA GLY A 160 -13.55 39.88 -4.35
C GLY A 160 -13.68 39.25 -5.73
N GLN A 161 -13.63 37.95 -5.82
CA GLN A 161 -13.87 37.17 -7.05
C GLN A 161 -15.35 36.82 -7.27
N LYS A 162 -16.25 37.39 -6.46
CA LYS A 162 -17.70 37.07 -6.45
C LYS A 162 -17.96 35.57 -6.33
N LEU A 163 -17.20 34.91 -5.43
CA LEU A 163 -17.35 33.50 -5.10
C LEU A 163 -18.06 33.37 -3.75
N GLU A 164 -18.81 32.29 -3.60
CA GLU A 164 -19.43 31.92 -2.34
C GLU A 164 -19.37 30.41 -2.14
N ASP A 165 -19.22 29.95 -0.90
CA ASP A 165 -19.40 28.56 -0.53
C ASP A 165 -20.88 28.20 -0.31
N LEU A 166 -21.16 26.92 0.00
CA LEU A 166 -22.52 26.45 0.25
C LEU A 166 -23.17 27.15 1.45
N SER A 167 -22.43 27.36 2.51
CA SER A 167 -22.90 27.98 3.75
C SER A 167 -23.27 29.45 3.52
N GLN A 168 -22.47 30.17 2.75
CA GLN A 168 -22.78 31.55 2.32
C GLN A 168 -24.01 31.61 1.42
N SER A 169 -24.21 30.59 0.54
CA SER A 169 -25.44 30.48 -0.25
C SER A 169 -26.67 30.28 0.63
N TYR A 170 -26.57 29.48 1.72
CA TYR A 170 -27.65 29.35 2.72
C TYR A 170 -27.95 30.68 3.41
N ALA A 171 -26.91 31.38 3.87
CA ALA A 171 -27.07 32.67 4.53
C ALA A 171 -27.69 33.72 3.62
N ARG A 172 -27.30 33.75 2.34
CA ARG A 172 -27.86 34.65 1.32
C ARG A 172 -29.32 34.33 0.98
N ALA A 173 -29.66 33.05 0.82
CA ALA A 173 -31.01 32.60 0.59
C ALA A 173 -31.94 32.96 1.78
N ALA A 174 -31.46 32.75 3.02
CA ALA A 174 -32.19 33.18 4.22
C ALA A 174 -32.42 34.70 4.23
N LYS A 175 -31.40 35.51 3.97
CA LYS A 175 -31.49 36.96 3.90
C LYS A 175 -32.51 37.42 2.86
N VAL A 176 -32.53 36.84 1.67
CA VAL A 176 -33.50 37.16 0.62
C VAL A 176 -34.94 36.94 1.11
N LEU A 177 -35.22 35.86 1.83
CA LEU A 177 -36.52 35.57 2.40
C LEU A 177 -36.86 36.52 3.57
N GLU A 178 -35.90 36.84 4.43
CA GLU A 178 -36.07 37.81 5.55
C GLU A 178 -36.36 39.22 5.05
N GLU A 179 -35.84 39.61 3.89
CA GLU A 179 -36.04 40.91 3.24
C GLU A 179 -37.35 40.99 2.39
N GLY A 180 -38.24 39.97 2.48
CA GLY A 180 -39.53 39.97 1.82
C GLY A 180 -39.61 39.16 0.53
N GLY A 181 -38.59 38.31 0.27
CA GLY A 181 -38.63 37.32 -0.80
C GLY A 181 -39.78 36.32 -0.63
N SER A 182 -40.08 35.58 -1.69
CA SER A 182 -41.17 34.59 -1.71
C SER A 182 -40.71 33.23 -2.20
N VAL A 183 -41.57 32.23 -2.02
CA VAL A 183 -41.33 30.86 -2.53
C VAL A 183 -42.56 30.39 -3.32
N PRO A 184 -42.37 29.49 -4.30
CA PRO A 184 -43.50 29.00 -5.12
C PRO A 184 -44.32 27.91 -4.42
N TRP A 185 -43.85 27.43 -3.27
CA TRP A 185 -44.46 26.28 -2.59
C TRP A 185 -45.53 26.74 -1.59
N GLN A 186 -46.63 26.02 -1.56
CA GLN A 186 -47.69 26.20 -0.58
C GLN A 186 -47.33 25.54 0.76
N GLN A 187 -46.52 24.47 0.72
CA GLN A 187 -46.09 23.71 1.90
C GLN A 187 -44.74 23.07 1.66
N CYS A 188 -43.92 23.00 2.69
CA CYS A 188 -42.62 22.32 2.67
C CYS A 188 -42.55 21.22 3.75
N PHE A 189 -42.00 20.05 3.38
CA PHE A 189 -41.84 18.91 4.26
C PHE A 189 -40.36 18.59 4.41
N PHE A 190 -39.89 18.46 5.67
CA PHE A 190 -38.51 18.11 6.01
C PHE A 190 -38.51 16.76 6.74
N SER A 191 -37.86 15.75 6.17
CA SER A 191 -37.84 14.41 6.72
C SER A 191 -36.41 13.88 6.85
N GLU A 192 -36.19 13.01 7.83
CA GLU A 192 -34.92 12.29 8.13
C GLU A 192 -33.74 13.23 8.50
N PHE A 193 -34.02 14.41 9.07
CA PHE A 193 -33.00 15.28 9.62
C PHE A 193 -32.71 14.94 11.10
N TYR A 194 -31.44 14.93 11.48
CA TYR A 194 -30.99 14.88 12.87
C TYR A 194 -30.08 16.04 13.25
N GLN A 195 -29.52 16.72 12.24
CA GLN A 195 -28.62 17.85 12.41
C GLN A 195 -28.88 18.91 11.33
N LEU A 196 -28.81 20.15 11.72
CA LEU A 196 -28.82 21.33 10.85
C LEU A 196 -27.73 22.29 11.33
N ASP A 197 -26.90 22.77 10.42
CA ASP A 197 -25.96 23.84 10.70
C ASP A 197 -26.71 25.16 11.00
N PRO A 198 -26.16 26.09 11.77
CA PRO A 198 -26.80 27.35 12.09
C PRO A 198 -27.32 28.14 10.88
N VAL A 199 -26.57 28.13 9.77
CA VAL A 199 -27.04 28.81 8.52
C VAL A 199 -28.18 28.05 7.84
N GLN A 200 -28.24 26.73 7.94
CA GLN A 200 -29.36 25.92 7.45
C GLN A 200 -30.62 26.14 8.29
N LEU A 201 -30.44 26.16 9.62
CA LEU A 201 -31.54 26.44 10.55
C LEU A 201 -32.09 27.83 10.37
N ARG A 202 -31.26 28.86 10.12
CA ARG A 202 -31.69 30.21 9.76
C ARG A 202 -32.54 30.23 8.50
N LEU A 203 -32.10 29.47 7.45
CA LEU A 203 -32.88 29.34 6.23
C LEU A 203 -34.23 28.65 6.47
N LEU A 204 -34.27 27.57 7.26
CA LEU A 204 -35.49 26.87 7.63
C LEU A 204 -36.50 27.81 8.35
N LYS A 205 -36.01 28.61 9.32
CA LYS A 205 -36.82 29.61 10.02
C LYS A 205 -37.37 30.68 9.09
N ALA A 206 -36.54 31.20 8.19
CA ALA A 206 -36.95 32.18 7.19
C ALA A 206 -38.01 31.61 6.22
N LEU A 207 -37.85 30.35 5.82
CA LEU A 207 -38.81 29.62 4.98
C LEU A 207 -40.15 29.44 5.69
N GLY A 208 -40.14 29.09 6.99
CA GLY A 208 -41.34 28.94 7.80
C GLY A 208 -42.17 30.22 7.98
N ARG A 209 -41.56 31.39 7.69
CA ARG A 209 -42.29 32.70 7.63
C ARG A 209 -42.94 32.91 6.27
N CYS A 210 -42.48 32.22 5.21
CA CYS A 210 -43.01 32.39 3.84
C CYS A 210 -44.05 31.33 3.49
N CYS A 211 -43.95 30.10 3.98
CA CYS A 211 -44.92 29.03 3.76
C CYS A 211 -44.97 28.08 4.96
N PRO A 212 -46.06 27.33 5.20
CA PRO A 212 -46.12 26.30 6.22
C PRO A 212 -45.00 25.27 6.04
N VAL A 213 -44.33 24.93 7.14
CA VAL A 213 -43.27 23.91 7.20
C VAL A 213 -43.68 22.83 8.19
N GLU A 214 -43.60 21.57 7.75
CA GLU A 214 -43.69 20.41 8.64
C GLU A 214 -42.33 19.68 8.65
N MET A 215 -41.83 19.39 9.86
CA MET A 215 -40.53 18.69 10.02
C MET A 215 -40.65 17.55 11.00
N GLY A 216 -40.16 16.40 10.62
CA GLY A 216 -39.93 15.26 11.54
C GLY A 216 -38.57 15.36 12.18
N LEU A 217 -38.49 15.32 13.52
CA LEU A 217 -37.25 15.39 14.27
C LEU A 217 -37.33 14.43 15.45
N PHE A 218 -36.30 13.61 15.65
CA PHE A 218 -36.19 12.84 16.90
C PHE A 218 -36.02 13.81 18.08
N TYR A 219 -36.88 13.71 19.07
CA TYR A 219 -36.71 14.41 20.34
C TYR A 219 -37.48 13.71 21.46
N ASP A 220 -36.77 13.29 22.51
CA ASP A 220 -37.36 12.67 23.70
C ASP A 220 -36.78 13.31 24.96
N PRO A 221 -37.55 14.11 25.69
CA PRO A 221 -37.05 14.78 26.90
C PRO A 221 -36.74 13.78 28.05
N LYS A 222 -37.22 12.54 27.98
CA LYS A 222 -36.92 11.48 28.97
C LYS A 222 -35.53 10.83 28.70
N ARG A 223 -34.97 11.06 27.54
CA ARG A 223 -33.66 10.53 27.11
C ARG A 223 -32.74 11.66 26.62
N PRO A 224 -32.35 12.58 27.51
CA PRO A 224 -31.52 13.73 27.13
C PRO A 224 -30.19 13.27 26.53
N GLU A 225 -29.63 12.12 26.94
CA GLU A 225 -28.36 11.57 26.43
C GLU A 225 -28.41 11.22 24.92
N LEU A 226 -29.60 10.96 24.38
CA LEU A 226 -29.82 10.72 22.95
C LEU A 226 -30.30 11.98 22.23
N SER A 227 -31.07 12.83 22.93
CA SER A 227 -31.69 14.03 22.37
C SER A 227 -30.71 15.22 22.29
N GLN A 228 -29.54 15.18 22.94
CA GLN A 228 -28.52 16.23 22.86
C GLN A 228 -28.15 16.64 21.44
N VAL A 229 -28.17 15.70 20.47
CA VAL A 229 -27.86 15.97 19.07
C VAL A 229 -28.90 16.88 18.42
N THR A 230 -30.18 16.74 18.82
CA THR A 230 -31.33 17.45 18.25
C THR A 230 -31.89 18.55 19.17
N GLU A 231 -31.50 18.60 20.43
CA GLU A 231 -32.04 19.49 21.45
C GLU A 231 -31.97 20.97 21.07
N LYS A 232 -30.83 21.39 20.51
CA LYS A 232 -30.67 22.76 20.06
C LYS A 232 -31.62 23.12 18.93
N ILE A 233 -31.74 22.23 17.92
CA ILE A 233 -32.64 22.41 16.78
C ILE A 233 -34.09 22.51 17.29
N TYR A 234 -34.45 21.59 18.20
CA TYR A 234 -35.77 21.58 18.83
C TYR A 234 -36.07 22.91 19.54
N GLY A 235 -35.19 23.35 20.43
CA GLY A 235 -35.34 24.61 21.17
C GLY A 235 -35.44 25.85 20.27
N ASP A 236 -34.56 25.92 19.27
CA ASP A 236 -34.53 27.02 18.31
C ASP A 236 -35.78 27.10 17.44
N LEU A 237 -36.34 25.96 17.00
CA LEU A 237 -37.60 25.92 16.24
C LEU A 237 -38.80 26.28 17.09
N LEU A 238 -38.87 25.84 18.34
CA LEU A 238 -39.91 26.27 19.27
C LEU A 238 -39.87 27.79 19.52
N GLY A 239 -38.67 28.34 19.71
CA GLY A 239 -38.48 29.78 19.86
C GLY A 239 -38.94 30.58 18.66
N ASP A 240 -38.95 29.99 17.45
CA ASP A 240 -39.43 30.63 16.22
C ASP A 240 -40.88 30.26 15.88
N GLY A 241 -41.64 29.65 16.82
CA GLY A 241 -43.11 29.46 16.74
C GLY A 241 -43.55 28.14 16.12
N PHE A 242 -42.67 27.17 15.94
CA PHE A 242 -43.09 25.82 15.55
C PHE A 242 -43.88 25.16 16.67
N GLN A 243 -44.97 24.46 16.32
CA GLN A 243 -45.80 23.73 17.26
C GLN A 243 -45.36 22.29 17.38
N PRO A 244 -44.94 21.82 18.57
CA PRO A 244 -44.54 20.46 18.76
C PRO A 244 -45.74 19.52 18.79
N VAL A 245 -45.68 18.43 18.03
CA VAL A 245 -46.68 17.36 18.02
C VAL A 245 -45.96 16.05 18.33
N PRO A 246 -46.28 15.40 19.46
CA PRO A 246 -45.73 14.08 19.74
C PRO A 246 -46.38 13.05 18.83
N GLU A 247 -45.58 12.17 18.25
CA GLU A 247 -46.07 11.06 17.44
C GLU A 247 -46.22 9.78 18.29
N GLU A 248 -47.24 8.97 18.00
CA GLU A 248 -47.46 7.69 18.65
C GLU A 248 -46.47 6.65 18.08
N PRO A 249 -45.89 5.78 18.95
CA PRO A 249 -44.97 4.77 18.51
C PRO A 249 -45.64 3.72 17.62
N VAL A 250 -44.89 3.19 16.63
CA VAL A 250 -45.31 2.11 15.73
C VAL A 250 -45.55 0.84 16.55
N LYS A 251 -46.74 0.23 16.38
CA LYS A 251 -47.25 -0.88 17.21
C LYS A 251 -46.81 -2.29 16.77
N ASP A 252 -46.14 -2.45 15.64
CA ASP A 252 -45.86 -3.75 15.03
C ASP A 252 -44.45 -4.32 15.27
N LYS A 253 -43.90 -4.13 16.48
CA LYS A 253 -42.59 -4.67 16.84
C LYS A 253 -42.71 -5.61 18.05
N PRO A 254 -41.89 -6.66 18.17
CA PRO A 254 -41.67 -7.40 19.42
C PRO A 254 -41.41 -6.47 20.60
N GLU A 255 -41.88 -6.81 21.78
CA GLU A 255 -41.81 -5.91 22.93
C GLU A 255 -40.38 -5.56 23.36
N ASP A 256 -39.42 -6.48 23.23
CA ASP A 256 -38.03 -6.25 23.52
C ASP A 256 -37.38 -5.26 22.54
N LEU A 257 -37.66 -5.34 21.25
CA LEU A 257 -37.21 -4.33 20.25
C LEU A 257 -37.96 -2.99 20.43
N ALA A 258 -39.24 -3.04 20.81
CA ALA A 258 -40.00 -1.82 21.10
C ALA A 258 -39.47 -1.10 22.36
N ALA A 259 -39.10 -1.85 23.39
CA ALA A 259 -38.46 -1.31 24.61
C ALA A 259 -37.12 -0.66 24.28
N LEU A 260 -36.29 -1.27 23.42
CA LEU A 260 -35.04 -0.69 22.95
C LEU A 260 -35.27 0.65 22.26
N ALA A 261 -36.24 0.73 21.35
CA ALA A 261 -36.52 1.99 20.64
C ALA A 261 -37.08 3.10 21.57
N ARG A 262 -37.86 2.73 22.58
CA ARG A 262 -38.57 3.69 23.51
C ARG A 262 -37.76 4.03 24.75
N GLU A 263 -36.97 3.13 25.29
CA GLU A 263 -36.49 3.22 26.67
C GLU A 263 -34.95 3.15 26.78
N TRP A 264 -34.27 2.58 25.75
CA TRP A 264 -32.83 2.42 25.81
C TRP A 264 -32.09 3.77 25.93
N LYS A 265 -31.27 3.85 26.93
CA LYS A 265 -30.27 4.88 27.18
C LYS A 265 -29.17 4.30 28.10
N PRO A 266 -27.99 4.91 28.16
CA PRO A 266 -26.95 4.44 29.08
C PRO A 266 -27.44 4.30 30.51
N GLY A 267 -27.26 3.09 31.10
CA GLY A 267 -27.67 2.79 32.46
C GLY A 267 -29.16 2.50 32.69
N ALA A 268 -29.99 2.53 31.66
CA ALA A 268 -31.40 2.11 31.78
C ALA A 268 -31.51 0.58 31.88
N LYS A 269 -32.67 0.12 32.42
CA LYS A 269 -33.02 -1.31 32.54
C LYS A 269 -34.50 -1.52 32.19
N CYS A 270 -34.79 -2.38 31.22
CA CYS A 270 -36.16 -2.78 30.93
C CYS A 270 -36.51 -4.12 31.58
N GLY A 271 -35.52 -4.99 31.84
CA GLY A 271 -35.73 -6.30 32.47
C GLY A 271 -36.45 -7.35 31.63
N LEU A 272 -36.70 -7.07 30.35
CA LEU A 272 -37.24 -8.04 29.39
C LEU A 272 -36.15 -9.02 28.92
N ALA A 273 -36.52 -10.20 28.47
CA ALA A 273 -35.62 -11.05 27.70
C ALA A 273 -35.40 -10.45 26.32
N GLY A 274 -34.18 -10.54 25.80
CA GLY A 274 -33.81 -10.00 24.46
C GLY A 274 -33.93 -11.07 23.37
N ASP A 275 -35.06 -11.73 23.26
CA ASP A 275 -35.23 -12.92 22.39
C ASP A 275 -35.05 -12.64 20.90
N HIS A 276 -35.23 -11.38 20.48
CA HIS A 276 -35.05 -10.94 19.09
C HIS A 276 -33.72 -10.20 18.86
N ILE A 277 -32.79 -10.25 19.81
CA ILE A 277 -31.48 -9.62 19.72
C ILE A 277 -30.40 -10.69 19.78
N HIS A 278 -29.57 -10.72 18.77
CA HIS A 278 -28.52 -11.70 18.59
C HIS A 278 -27.14 -11.04 18.62
N LEU A 279 -26.28 -11.50 19.52
CA LEU A 279 -24.91 -11.02 19.67
C LEU A 279 -23.93 -11.99 19.02
N GLY A 280 -22.95 -11.50 18.29
CA GLY A 280 -21.95 -12.31 17.60
C GLY A 280 -20.54 -11.78 17.76
N GLU A 281 -19.57 -12.69 18.03
CA GLU A 281 -18.18 -12.37 18.22
C GLU A 281 -17.29 -13.20 17.29
N GLY A 282 -16.33 -12.52 16.62
CA GLY A 282 -15.23 -13.15 15.88
C GLY A 282 -13.88 -12.84 16.53
N ALA A 283 -12.86 -13.67 16.31
CA ALA A 283 -11.48 -13.35 16.68
C ALA A 283 -10.78 -12.43 15.67
N SER A 284 -11.45 -12.13 14.55
CA SER A 284 -10.98 -11.16 13.54
C SER A 284 -12.18 -10.56 12.80
N GLN A 285 -11.95 -9.43 12.10
CA GLN A 285 -12.97 -8.82 11.26
C GLN A 285 -13.51 -9.80 10.19
N GLU A 286 -12.65 -10.65 9.63
CA GLU A 286 -13.08 -11.65 8.65
C GLU A 286 -14.02 -12.68 9.27
N GLN A 287 -13.76 -13.15 10.48
CA GLN A 287 -14.63 -14.09 11.19
C GLN A 287 -15.96 -13.47 11.60
N GLU A 288 -15.96 -12.22 12.05
CA GLU A 288 -17.17 -11.43 12.28
C GLU A 288 -18.06 -11.36 11.02
N ILE A 289 -17.44 -10.97 9.88
CA ILE A 289 -18.16 -10.91 8.60
C ILE A 289 -18.71 -12.28 8.20
N ARG A 290 -17.94 -13.35 8.37
CA ARG A 290 -18.38 -14.72 8.08
C ARG A 290 -19.58 -15.11 8.93
N LEU A 291 -19.55 -14.81 10.23
CA LEU A 291 -20.66 -15.08 11.15
C LEU A 291 -21.95 -14.39 10.68
N ALA A 292 -21.86 -13.11 10.39
CA ALA A 292 -23.00 -12.32 9.91
C ALA A 292 -23.54 -12.83 8.56
N LEU A 293 -22.66 -13.09 7.57
CA LEU A 293 -23.06 -13.55 6.24
C LEU A 293 -23.61 -14.97 6.26
N THR A 294 -23.14 -15.83 7.15
CA THR A 294 -23.72 -17.17 7.35
C THR A 294 -25.16 -17.05 7.83
N SER A 295 -25.42 -16.23 8.86
CA SER A 295 -26.78 -15.98 9.35
C SER A 295 -27.68 -15.37 8.25
N ILE A 296 -27.18 -14.40 7.51
CA ILE A 296 -27.90 -13.80 6.36
C ILE A 296 -28.23 -14.87 5.30
N LYS A 297 -27.28 -15.76 4.99
CA LYS A 297 -27.49 -16.82 4.00
C LYS A 297 -28.59 -17.79 4.43
N GLU A 298 -28.63 -18.16 5.70
CA GLU A 298 -29.67 -18.98 6.27
C GLU A 298 -31.04 -18.31 6.13
N ARG A 299 -31.16 -17.03 6.48
CA ARG A 299 -32.43 -16.29 6.31
C ARG A 299 -32.89 -16.24 4.85
N LEU A 300 -31.96 -16.02 3.89
CA LEU A 300 -32.30 -16.09 2.48
C LEU A 300 -32.75 -17.46 2.02
N GLN A 301 -32.19 -18.55 2.58
CA GLN A 301 -32.64 -19.91 2.32
C GLN A 301 -34.01 -20.19 2.93
N ASP A 302 -34.36 -19.61 4.06
CA ASP A 302 -35.69 -19.64 4.68
C ASP A 302 -36.73 -18.80 3.91
N GLY A 303 -36.36 -18.16 2.80
CA GLY A 303 -37.22 -17.42 1.91
C GLY A 303 -37.37 -15.93 2.20
N VAL A 304 -36.59 -15.40 3.13
CA VAL A 304 -36.50 -13.93 3.38
C VAL A 304 -35.95 -13.24 2.14
N GLN A 305 -36.57 -12.13 1.74
CA GLN A 305 -36.13 -11.39 0.55
C GLN A 305 -34.92 -10.48 0.90
N PRO A 306 -33.98 -10.26 -0.04
CA PRO A 306 -32.82 -9.38 0.20
C PRO A 306 -33.19 -7.95 0.65
N GLU A 307 -34.34 -7.45 0.20
CA GLU A 307 -34.83 -6.11 0.56
C GLU A 307 -35.32 -6.02 2.02
N GLU A 308 -35.62 -7.16 2.68
CA GLU A 308 -36.03 -7.23 4.09
C GLU A 308 -34.83 -7.20 5.05
N ILE A 309 -33.60 -7.31 4.53
CA ILE A 309 -32.37 -7.35 5.30
C ILE A 309 -31.60 -6.04 5.10
N LEU A 310 -31.09 -5.46 6.18
CA LEU A 310 -30.23 -4.29 6.18
C LEU A 310 -28.91 -4.62 6.90
N VAL A 311 -27.78 -4.32 6.27
CA VAL A 311 -26.46 -4.39 6.91
C VAL A 311 -25.94 -2.98 7.15
N LEU A 312 -25.56 -2.69 8.37
CA LEU A 312 -25.02 -1.40 8.80
C LEU A 312 -23.61 -1.54 9.32
N VAL A 313 -22.80 -0.56 9.01
CA VAL A 313 -21.46 -0.34 9.59
C VAL A 313 -21.34 1.11 10.05
N ARG A 314 -20.42 1.41 10.96
CA ARG A 314 -20.20 2.81 11.34
C ARG A 314 -19.57 3.62 10.21
N LYS A 315 -18.57 3.03 9.52
CA LYS A 315 -17.93 3.58 8.32
C LYS A 315 -17.65 2.47 7.32
N LEU A 316 -18.04 2.65 6.08
CA LEU A 316 -17.80 1.68 5.01
C LEU A 316 -16.30 1.50 4.71
N GLN A 317 -15.50 2.52 4.91
CA GLN A 317 -14.04 2.47 4.70
C GLN A 317 -13.33 1.43 5.59
N ASP A 318 -13.88 1.13 6.75
CA ASP A 318 -13.34 0.14 7.69
C ASP A 318 -13.65 -1.30 7.25
N TYR A 319 -14.58 -1.49 6.28
CA TYR A 319 -15.08 -2.77 5.78
C TYR A 319 -14.88 -2.97 4.26
N GLN A 320 -13.73 -2.60 3.73
CA GLN A 320 -13.42 -2.68 2.29
C GLN A 320 -13.54 -4.11 1.71
N GLY A 321 -13.27 -5.14 2.52
CA GLY A 321 -13.38 -6.55 2.13
C GLY A 321 -14.82 -7.09 1.97
N LEU A 322 -15.82 -6.34 2.44
CA LEU A 322 -17.20 -6.82 2.55
C LEU A 322 -17.81 -7.22 1.19
N VAL A 323 -17.53 -6.49 0.10
CA VAL A 323 -17.98 -6.84 -1.26
C VAL A 323 -17.53 -8.25 -1.66
N ARG A 324 -16.24 -8.52 -1.44
CA ARG A 324 -15.65 -9.83 -1.74
C ARG A 324 -16.31 -10.93 -0.91
N SER A 325 -16.55 -10.68 0.36
CA SER A 325 -17.20 -11.63 1.25
C SER A 325 -18.63 -11.93 0.82
N PHE A 326 -19.43 -10.92 0.47
CA PHE A 326 -20.77 -11.13 -0.09
C PHE A 326 -20.75 -11.99 -1.36
N ALA A 327 -19.80 -11.73 -2.26
CA ALA A 327 -19.62 -12.51 -3.49
C ALA A 327 -19.23 -13.96 -3.19
N GLN A 328 -18.35 -14.21 -2.21
CA GLN A 328 -17.97 -15.58 -1.79
C GLN A 328 -19.17 -16.38 -1.22
N TYR A 329 -20.12 -15.70 -0.57
CA TYR A 329 -21.34 -16.33 -0.08
C TYR A 329 -22.44 -16.42 -1.16
N GLY A 330 -22.22 -15.86 -2.34
CA GLY A 330 -23.25 -15.77 -3.39
C GLY A 330 -24.46 -14.97 -2.94
N ILE A 331 -24.26 -13.97 -2.10
CA ILE A 331 -25.33 -13.10 -1.57
C ILE A 331 -25.36 -11.81 -2.40
N PRO A 332 -26.47 -11.46 -3.03
CA PRO A 332 -26.58 -10.21 -3.76
C PRO A 332 -26.57 -9.02 -2.77
N CYS A 333 -25.68 -8.08 -2.96
CA CYS A 333 -25.58 -6.88 -2.13
C CYS A 333 -25.61 -5.60 -2.96
N ARG A 334 -26.00 -4.49 -2.33
CA ARG A 334 -25.95 -3.13 -2.88
C ARG A 334 -25.13 -2.25 -1.94
N LEU A 335 -23.84 -2.15 -2.24
CA LEU A 335 -22.85 -1.48 -1.41
C LEU A 335 -22.24 -0.29 -2.17
N PRO A 336 -22.48 0.95 -1.74
CA PRO A 336 -21.91 2.15 -2.39
C PRO A 336 -20.50 2.42 -1.87
N LEU A 337 -19.56 1.51 -2.17
CA LEU A 337 -18.15 1.81 -1.91
C LEU A 337 -17.61 2.77 -2.95
N PRO A 338 -16.87 3.79 -2.54
CA PRO A 338 -16.07 4.56 -3.48
C PRO A 338 -14.97 3.67 -4.04
N ALA A 339 -14.80 3.71 -5.38
CA ALA A 339 -13.65 3.06 -5.99
C ALA A 339 -12.36 3.71 -5.48
N ASP A 340 -11.36 2.90 -5.16
CA ASP A 340 -10.00 3.41 -5.01
C ASP A 340 -9.47 3.85 -6.39
N LEU A 341 -9.60 5.13 -6.67
CA LEU A 341 -9.18 5.71 -7.94
C LEU A 341 -7.66 5.68 -8.13
N LYS A 342 -6.89 5.70 -7.04
CA LYS A 342 -5.42 5.71 -7.12
C LYS A 342 -4.87 4.40 -7.69
N SER A 343 -5.54 3.28 -7.44
CA SER A 343 -5.16 1.97 -7.94
C SER A 343 -5.71 1.67 -9.35
N GLN A 344 -6.58 2.54 -9.91
CA GLN A 344 -7.12 2.32 -11.24
C GLN A 344 -6.09 2.62 -12.33
N PRO A 345 -6.07 1.84 -13.44
CA PRO A 345 -5.00 1.90 -14.45
C PRO A 345 -4.71 3.30 -14.99
N LEU A 346 -5.73 4.07 -15.38
CA LEU A 346 -5.53 5.40 -15.97
C LEU A 346 -5.09 6.45 -14.95
N PRO A 347 -5.71 6.60 -13.77
CA PRO A 347 -5.21 7.49 -12.72
C PRO A 347 -3.81 7.12 -12.21
N ASP A 348 -3.50 5.83 -12.06
CA ASP A 348 -2.17 5.35 -11.67
C ASP A 348 -1.11 5.73 -12.71
N PHE A 349 -1.40 5.45 -13.99
CA PHE A 349 -0.53 5.84 -15.09
C PHE A 349 -0.27 7.35 -15.11
N LEU A 350 -1.32 8.19 -15.05
CA LEU A 350 -1.17 9.65 -15.04
C LEU A 350 -0.38 10.14 -13.82
N THR A 351 -0.61 9.52 -12.66
CA THR A 351 0.14 9.86 -11.44
C THR A 351 1.64 9.59 -11.60
N LYS A 352 2.00 8.41 -12.13
CA LYS A 352 3.39 8.03 -12.40
C LYS A 352 4.01 8.90 -13.50
N LEU A 353 3.26 9.18 -14.55
CA LEU A 353 3.70 10.04 -15.66
C LEU A 353 4.02 11.47 -15.19
N LEU A 354 3.11 12.09 -14.44
CA LEU A 354 3.31 13.43 -13.90
C LEU A 354 4.47 13.49 -12.88
N ALA A 355 4.62 12.43 -12.06
CA ALA A 355 5.74 12.33 -11.12
C ALA A 355 7.07 12.18 -11.86
N ALA A 356 7.19 11.24 -12.79
CA ALA A 356 8.42 11.00 -13.55
C ALA A 356 8.82 12.21 -14.42
N ALA A 357 7.86 12.87 -15.06
CA ALA A 357 8.13 14.07 -15.88
C ALA A 357 8.56 15.27 -15.02
N GLY A 358 8.10 15.37 -13.76
CA GLY A 358 8.42 16.43 -12.81
C GLY A 358 9.77 16.26 -12.12
N GLU A 359 10.12 15.03 -11.75
CA GLU A 359 11.36 14.71 -11.04
C GLU A 359 12.37 14.05 -11.98
N LYS A 360 12.98 14.87 -12.86
CA LYS A 360 13.84 14.43 -13.96
C LYS A 360 15.05 13.57 -13.53
N TRP A 361 15.41 13.60 -12.26
CA TRP A 361 16.62 12.97 -11.73
C TRP A 361 16.37 11.61 -11.07
N ASP A 362 15.11 11.27 -10.83
CA ASP A 362 14.74 10.02 -10.15
C ASP A 362 14.46 8.92 -11.18
N LEU A 363 15.42 8.01 -11.34
CA LEU A 363 15.31 6.87 -12.24
C LEU A 363 14.19 5.90 -11.81
N SER A 364 13.93 5.79 -10.51
CA SER A 364 12.92 4.86 -9.97
C SER A 364 11.50 5.22 -10.42
N LEU A 365 11.19 6.52 -10.54
CA LEU A 365 9.90 7.00 -11.05
C LEU A 365 9.69 6.63 -12.52
N TRP A 366 10.72 6.77 -13.34
CA TRP A 366 10.67 6.38 -14.75
C TRP A 366 10.50 4.87 -14.90
N GLN A 367 11.20 4.09 -14.08
CA GLN A 367 11.04 2.65 -14.05
C GLN A 367 9.61 2.24 -13.65
N ALA A 368 9.08 2.84 -12.59
CA ALA A 368 7.70 2.59 -12.16
C ALA A 368 6.68 2.93 -13.26
N LEU A 369 6.92 4.00 -14.03
CA LEU A 369 6.10 4.37 -15.18
C LEU A 369 6.21 3.33 -16.31
N PHE A 370 7.42 2.96 -16.72
CA PHE A 370 7.63 2.00 -17.82
C PHE A 370 7.10 0.60 -17.52
N ARG A 371 6.98 0.24 -16.24
CA ARG A 371 6.34 -1.00 -15.79
C ARG A 371 4.81 -0.93 -15.70
N CYS A 372 4.23 0.26 -15.82
CA CYS A 372 2.79 0.41 -15.82
C CYS A 372 2.17 -0.34 -17.01
N PRO A 373 1.14 -1.18 -16.80
CA PRO A 373 0.52 -1.93 -17.90
C PRO A 373 0.02 -1.06 -19.07
N LEU A 374 -0.40 0.18 -18.80
CA LEU A 374 -0.82 1.11 -19.84
C LEU A 374 0.33 1.60 -20.73
N MET A 375 1.57 1.58 -20.30
CA MET A 375 2.71 1.94 -21.16
C MET A 375 2.84 1.01 -22.35
N GLU A 376 2.77 -0.30 -22.12
CA GLU A 376 2.82 -1.30 -23.18
C GLU A 376 1.63 -1.15 -24.15
N LEU A 377 0.44 -0.95 -23.57
CA LEU A 377 -0.80 -0.81 -24.34
C LEU A 377 -0.85 0.46 -25.20
N LEU A 378 -0.40 1.61 -24.64
CA LEU A 378 -0.54 2.92 -25.30
C LEU A 378 0.67 3.30 -26.16
N PHE A 379 1.87 2.82 -25.81
CA PHE A 379 3.12 3.30 -26.40
C PHE A 379 4.03 2.20 -26.93
N GLN A 380 3.53 0.96 -27.08
CA GLN A 380 4.28 -0.18 -27.64
C GLN A 380 5.67 -0.31 -26.99
N THR A 381 5.70 -0.35 -25.68
CA THR A 381 6.93 -0.37 -24.89
C THR A 381 7.62 -1.71 -24.97
N ASP A 382 8.91 -1.74 -25.33
CA ASP A 382 9.75 -2.95 -25.26
C ASP A 382 10.20 -3.18 -23.81
N ARG A 383 9.32 -3.82 -23.04
CA ARG A 383 9.50 -4.02 -21.61
C ARG A 383 10.68 -4.91 -21.28
N GLU A 384 10.93 -5.97 -22.04
CA GLU A 384 12.03 -6.90 -21.79
C GLU A 384 13.38 -6.21 -21.90
N ASN A 385 13.60 -5.40 -22.93
CA ASN A 385 14.81 -4.64 -23.10
C ASN A 385 14.95 -3.48 -22.09
N LEU A 386 13.87 -2.86 -21.68
CA LEU A 386 13.89 -1.86 -20.60
C LEU A 386 14.28 -2.47 -19.25
N ASP A 387 13.69 -3.61 -18.90
CA ASP A 387 14.01 -4.34 -17.68
C ASP A 387 15.47 -4.84 -17.70
N PHE A 388 15.93 -5.33 -18.86
CA PHE A 388 17.33 -5.71 -19.06
C PHE A 388 18.30 -4.52 -18.87
N LEU A 389 18.03 -3.39 -19.50
CA LEU A 389 18.86 -2.18 -19.34
C LEU A 389 18.93 -1.72 -17.88
N TYR A 390 17.81 -1.75 -17.18
CA TYR A 390 17.77 -1.33 -15.78
C TYR A 390 18.62 -2.21 -14.87
N THR A 391 18.66 -3.52 -15.14
CA THR A 391 19.42 -4.48 -14.32
C THR A 391 20.88 -4.63 -14.71
N GLN A 392 21.24 -4.34 -15.96
CA GLN A 392 22.56 -4.62 -16.50
C GLN A 392 23.42 -3.37 -16.77
N ALA A 393 22.82 -2.19 -16.77
CA ALA A 393 23.51 -0.96 -17.07
C ALA A 393 23.31 0.11 -15.98
N TYR A 394 24.40 0.68 -15.49
CA TYR A 394 24.34 1.87 -14.65
C TYR A 394 24.18 3.12 -15.51
N PHE A 395 23.29 4.01 -15.10
CA PHE A 395 23.12 5.32 -15.69
C PHE A 395 23.37 6.41 -14.63
N SER A 396 24.27 7.33 -14.91
CA SER A 396 24.63 8.44 -14.00
C SER A 396 23.49 9.40 -13.70
N SER A 397 22.43 9.34 -14.48
CA SER A 397 21.22 10.14 -14.30
C SER A 397 20.04 9.53 -15.06
N ALA A 398 18.82 9.85 -14.61
CA ALA A 398 17.61 9.51 -15.36
C ALA A 398 17.65 10.10 -16.79
N GLY A 399 18.24 11.28 -16.98
CA GLY A 399 18.43 11.87 -18.32
C GLY A 399 19.28 11.02 -19.26
N ALA A 400 20.38 10.45 -18.76
CA ALA A 400 21.24 9.54 -19.53
C ALA A 400 20.48 8.25 -19.91
N PHE A 401 19.72 7.68 -18.98
CA PHE A 401 18.85 6.54 -19.22
C PHE A 401 17.79 6.83 -20.29
N LEU A 402 17.05 7.94 -20.15
CA LEU A 402 16.02 8.34 -21.11
C LEU A 402 16.58 8.61 -22.50
N ALA A 403 17.75 9.27 -22.59
CA ALA A 403 18.43 9.45 -23.87
C ALA A 403 18.79 8.11 -24.52
N HIS A 404 19.19 7.12 -23.74
CA HIS A 404 19.46 5.76 -24.23
C HIS A 404 18.18 5.07 -24.68
N VAL A 405 17.11 5.10 -23.91
CA VAL A 405 15.79 4.53 -24.24
C VAL A 405 15.26 5.14 -25.55
N ARG A 406 15.36 6.48 -25.69
CA ARG A 406 14.94 7.18 -26.91
C ARG A 406 15.77 6.80 -28.13
N ARG A 407 17.09 6.72 -27.99
CA ARG A 407 18.02 6.33 -29.07
C ARG A 407 17.80 4.89 -29.54
N LYS A 408 17.42 3.98 -28.64
CA LYS A 408 17.15 2.57 -28.92
C LYS A 408 15.70 2.31 -29.35
N GLU A 409 14.87 3.35 -29.39
CA GLU A 409 13.45 3.26 -29.77
C GLU A 409 12.66 2.24 -28.95
N LEU A 410 13.01 2.08 -27.65
CA LEU A 410 12.35 1.13 -26.76
C LEU A 410 10.93 1.55 -26.36
N VAL A 411 10.56 2.77 -26.66
CA VAL A 411 9.23 3.35 -26.46
C VAL A 411 8.88 4.17 -27.69
N SER A 412 7.64 4.11 -28.15
CA SER A 412 7.19 4.80 -29.36
C SER A 412 7.41 6.33 -29.29
N ALA A 413 7.59 6.96 -30.44
CA ALA A 413 7.85 8.40 -30.54
C ALA A 413 6.77 9.27 -29.88
N GLY A 414 5.50 8.88 -29.97
CA GLY A 414 4.38 9.58 -29.35
C GLY A 414 4.50 9.76 -27.83
N PHE A 415 5.19 8.85 -27.14
CA PHE A 415 5.47 9.02 -25.71
C PHE A 415 6.34 10.25 -25.45
N TRP A 416 7.35 10.45 -26.26
CA TRP A 416 8.27 11.59 -26.10
C TRP A 416 7.60 12.92 -26.41
N ASP A 417 6.67 12.95 -27.39
CA ASP A 417 5.86 14.15 -27.66
C ASP A 417 5.00 14.52 -26.45
N LEU A 418 4.45 13.50 -25.76
CA LEU A 418 3.72 13.74 -24.50
C LEU A 418 4.62 14.27 -23.39
N VAL A 419 5.80 13.65 -23.19
CA VAL A 419 6.77 14.12 -22.19
C VAL A 419 7.24 15.54 -22.48
N ASP A 420 7.54 15.85 -23.74
CA ASP A 420 7.98 17.19 -24.18
C ASP A 420 6.85 18.23 -23.96
N PHE A 421 5.58 17.86 -24.17
CA PHE A 421 4.41 18.69 -23.81
C PHE A 421 4.33 18.94 -22.31
N LEU A 422 4.43 17.89 -21.48
CA LEU A 422 4.32 18.00 -20.02
C LEU A 422 5.42 18.87 -19.39
N GLN A 423 6.55 19.01 -20.04
CA GLN A 423 7.70 19.80 -19.54
C GLN A 423 7.63 21.29 -19.88
N GLN A 424 6.61 21.72 -20.62
CA GLN A 424 6.38 23.11 -20.96
C GLN A 424 5.29 23.71 -20.06
N ASP A 425 5.40 25.02 -19.84
CA ASP A 425 4.36 25.76 -19.14
C ASP A 425 3.20 26.06 -20.10
N HIS A 426 2.00 25.75 -19.71
CA HIS A 426 0.80 25.98 -20.50
C HIS A 426 -0.28 26.73 -19.70
N THR A 427 -1.19 27.41 -20.39
CA THR A 427 -2.42 27.92 -19.73
C THR A 427 -3.31 26.76 -19.28
N PRO A 428 -4.21 26.99 -18.30
CA PRO A 428 -5.15 25.95 -17.87
C PRO A 428 -5.96 25.32 -19.02
N GLU A 429 -6.37 26.13 -20.00
CA GLU A 429 -7.07 25.65 -21.19
C GLU A 429 -6.15 24.79 -22.07
N ALA A 430 -4.91 25.21 -22.31
CA ALA A 430 -3.96 24.45 -23.12
C ALA A 430 -3.57 23.12 -22.44
N TRP A 431 -3.47 23.08 -21.11
CA TRP A 431 -3.32 21.83 -20.36
C TRP A 431 -4.50 20.89 -20.56
N ARG A 432 -5.74 21.39 -20.41
CA ARG A 432 -6.96 20.60 -20.64
C ARG A 432 -6.99 20.05 -22.06
N ASP A 433 -6.84 20.93 -23.05
CA ASP A 433 -7.00 20.58 -24.46
C ASP A 433 -5.90 19.60 -24.92
N GLY A 434 -4.64 19.83 -24.52
CA GLY A 434 -3.54 18.95 -24.85
C GLY A 434 -3.70 17.55 -24.24
N LEU A 435 -4.02 17.45 -22.94
CA LEU A 435 -4.24 16.14 -22.31
C LEU A 435 -5.52 15.45 -22.83
N THR A 436 -6.56 16.20 -23.16
CA THR A 436 -7.78 15.65 -23.78
C THR A 436 -7.48 15.07 -25.16
N GLU A 437 -6.65 15.74 -25.97
CA GLU A 437 -6.22 15.23 -27.26
C GLU A 437 -5.49 13.87 -27.13
N TRP A 438 -4.66 13.69 -26.10
CA TRP A 438 -4.01 12.40 -25.82
C TRP A 438 -5.03 11.34 -25.41
N LEU A 439 -5.98 11.65 -24.53
CA LEU A 439 -7.06 10.72 -24.16
C LEU A 439 -7.85 10.26 -25.39
N ASP A 440 -8.16 11.18 -26.31
CA ASP A 440 -8.87 10.88 -27.55
C ASP A 440 -8.06 10.01 -28.51
N ARG A 441 -6.74 10.24 -28.62
CA ARG A 441 -5.81 9.41 -29.41
C ARG A 441 -5.73 7.98 -28.89
N TRP A 442 -5.77 7.79 -27.56
CA TRP A 442 -5.66 6.47 -26.93
C TRP A 442 -6.90 5.59 -27.13
N GLN A 443 -8.05 6.16 -27.45
CA GLN A 443 -9.31 5.43 -27.70
C GLN A 443 -9.59 4.37 -26.61
N LEU A 444 -9.43 4.73 -25.34
CA LEU A 444 -9.50 3.79 -24.22
C LEU A 444 -10.82 3.00 -24.17
N ALA A 445 -11.95 3.64 -24.46
CA ALA A 445 -13.25 2.97 -24.53
C ALA A 445 -13.26 1.79 -25.52
N ARG A 446 -12.57 1.91 -26.67
CA ARG A 446 -12.43 0.82 -27.64
C ARG A 446 -11.56 -0.29 -27.08
N THR A 447 -10.49 0.07 -26.40
CA THR A 447 -9.56 -0.88 -25.76
C THR A 447 -10.26 -1.68 -24.67
N TRP A 448 -11.01 -1.01 -23.80
CA TRP A 448 -11.79 -1.70 -22.75
C TRP A 448 -12.84 -2.65 -23.34
N GLY A 449 -13.53 -2.22 -24.40
CA GLY A 449 -14.49 -3.07 -25.12
C GLY A 449 -13.83 -4.30 -25.76
N GLN A 450 -12.59 -4.18 -26.24
CA GLN A 450 -11.84 -5.30 -26.80
C GLN A 450 -11.43 -6.28 -25.70
N LEU A 451 -10.88 -5.81 -24.59
CA LEU A 451 -10.51 -6.65 -23.45
C LEU A 451 -11.71 -7.42 -22.87
N HIS A 452 -12.89 -6.79 -22.86
CA HIS A 452 -14.12 -7.47 -22.46
C HIS A 452 -14.50 -8.59 -23.43
N LYS A 453 -14.43 -8.36 -24.73
CA LYS A 453 -14.70 -9.40 -25.75
C LYS A 453 -13.72 -10.57 -25.65
N GLU A 454 -12.50 -10.32 -25.24
CA GLU A 454 -11.47 -11.33 -24.99
C GLU A 454 -11.64 -12.05 -23.62
N GLY A 455 -12.64 -11.68 -22.83
CA GLY A 455 -12.88 -12.26 -21.51
C GLY A 455 -11.86 -11.87 -20.43
N LYS A 456 -11.02 -10.86 -20.69
CA LYS A 456 -9.99 -10.39 -19.74
C LYS A 456 -10.54 -9.48 -18.67
N VAL A 457 -11.63 -8.78 -18.93
CA VAL A 457 -12.35 -7.89 -18.01
C VAL A 457 -13.85 -8.15 -18.12
N ASP A 458 -14.56 -8.07 -16.99
CA ASP A 458 -16.00 -8.16 -16.96
C ASP A 458 -16.68 -6.79 -17.22
N LEU A 459 -18.01 -6.77 -17.33
CA LEU A 459 -18.76 -5.56 -17.64
C LEU A 459 -18.66 -4.50 -16.54
N ASP A 460 -18.57 -4.88 -15.28
CA ASP A 460 -18.48 -3.94 -14.16
C ASP A 460 -17.09 -3.31 -14.10
N GLN A 461 -16.05 -4.07 -14.43
CA GLN A 461 -14.71 -3.54 -14.66
C GLN A 461 -14.68 -2.53 -15.82
N VAL A 462 -15.38 -2.83 -16.95
CA VAL A 462 -15.48 -1.86 -18.05
C VAL A 462 -16.18 -0.57 -17.62
N LYS A 463 -17.28 -0.66 -16.87
CA LYS A 463 -17.96 0.53 -16.33
C LYS A 463 -17.03 1.36 -15.42
N LEU A 464 -16.26 0.68 -14.57
CA LEU A 464 -15.28 1.33 -13.72
C LEU A 464 -14.21 2.05 -14.53
N LEU A 465 -13.61 1.37 -15.49
CA LEU A 465 -12.58 1.93 -16.36
C LEU A 465 -13.10 3.14 -17.17
N ALA A 466 -14.32 3.06 -17.70
CA ALA A 466 -14.98 4.20 -18.35
C ALA A 466 -15.27 5.34 -17.38
N GLY A 467 -15.68 5.02 -16.16
CA GLY A 467 -15.88 6.01 -15.09
C GLY A 467 -14.59 6.73 -14.70
N THR A 468 -13.44 6.05 -14.73
CA THR A 468 -12.13 6.69 -14.47
C THR A 468 -11.73 7.65 -15.59
N GLU A 469 -12.03 7.34 -16.84
CA GLU A 469 -11.79 8.26 -17.96
C GLU A 469 -12.65 9.52 -17.83
N ASP A 470 -13.95 9.37 -17.53
CA ASP A 470 -14.84 10.49 -17.28
C ASP A 470 -14.38 11.35 -16.10
N PHE A 471 -13.90 10.72 -15.03
CA PHE A 471 -13.28 11.42 -13.91
C PHE A 471 -12.07 12.26 -14.32
N VAL A 472 -11.15 11.70 -15.13
CA VAL A 472 -9.97 12.43 -15.62
C VAL A 472 -10.39 13.65 -16.45
N ARG A 473 -11.33 13.49 -17.39
CA ARG A 473 -11.86 14.58 -18.20
C ARG A 473 -12.51 15.69 -17.35
N LYS A 474 -13.34 15.32 -16.39
CA LYS A 474 -13.93 16.26 -15.42
C LYS A 474 -12.88 16.96 -14.55
N THR A 475 -11.80 16.28 -14.21
CA THR A 475 -10.69 16.87 -13.47
C THR A 475 -9.98 17.93 -14.31
N LEU A 476 -9.77 17.68 -15.60
CA LEU A 476 -9.20 18.65 -16.54
C LEU A 476 -10.13 19.87 -16.73
N ASP A 477 -11.44 19.67 -16.83
CA ASP A 477 -12.40 20.78 -16.84
C ASP A 477 -12.39 21.57 -15.52
N SER A 478 -12.26 20.87 -14.40
CA SER A 478 -12.13 21.48 -13.07
C SER A 478 -10.85 22.30 -12.92
N LEU A 479 -9.76 21.91 -13.59
CA LEU A 479 -8.53 22.71 -13.65
C LEU A 479 -8.83 24.10 -14.23
N VAL A 480 -9.41 24.17 -15.41
CA VAL A 480 -9.75 25.43 -16.08
C VAL A 480 -10.66 26.29 -15.19
N LYS A 481 -11.73 25.68 -14.68
CA LYS A 481 -12.69 26.36 -13.80
C LYS A 481 -12.04 26.91 -12.52
N THR A 482 -11.08 26.17 -11.96
CA THR A 482 -10.36 26.57 -10.73
C THR A 482 -9.55 27.84 -10.97
N TRP A 483 -8.77 27.90 -12.03
CA TRP A 483 -7.96 29.08 -12.35
C TRP A 483 -8.79 30.26 -12.84
N GLU A 484 -9.89 30.00 -13.55
CA GLU A 484 -10.90 31.02 -13.87
C GLU A 484 -11.51 31.62 -12.59
N GLN A 485 -11.86 30.80 -11.61
CA GLN A 485 -12.39 31.28 -10.33
C GLN A 485 -11.36 32.10 -9.54
N CYS A 486 -10.08 31.81 -9.70
CA CYS A 486 -9.00 32.60 -9.08
C CYS A 486 -8.64 33.88 -9.87
N GLY A 487 -9.21 34.11 -11.04
CA GLY A 487 -8.87 35.24 -11.92
C GLY A 487 -7.50 35.07 -12.61
N GLU A 488 -7.05 33.84 -12.76
CA GLU A 488 -5.73 33.47 -13.31
C GLU A 488 -5.84 32.58 -14.56
N GLU A 489 -6.93 32.70 -15.33
CA GLU A 489 -7.20 31.86 -16.51
C GLU A 489 -6.13 31.91 -17.59
N LYS A 490 -5.34 32.99 -17.64
CA LYS A 490 -4.24 33.18 -18.61
C LYS A 490 -2.85 32.90 -18.04
N SER A 491 -2.76 32.53 -16.80
CA SER A 491 -1.48 32.22 -16.16
C SER A 491 -0.86 30.96 -16.75
N ALA A 492 0.45 31.01 -17.03
CA ALA A 492 1.20 29.83 -17.40
C ALA A 492 1.42 28.93 -16.15
N LEU A 493 1.08 27.68 -16.25
CA LEU A 493 1.20 26.68 -15.19
C LEU A 493 2.29 25.69 -15.54
N GLY A 494 3.26 25.60 -14.65
CA GLY A 494 4.25 24.54 -14.72
C GLY A 494 3.72 23.20 -14.20
N LEU A 495 4.43 22.14 -14.55
CA LEU A 495 4.07 20.76 -14.21
C LEU A 495 3.84 20.53 -12.71
N ASP A 496 4.61 21.18 -11.82
CA ASP A 496 4.45 21.02 -10.36
C ASP A 496 3.07 21.44 -9.85
N LYS A 497 2.51 22.53 -10.41
CA LYS A 497 1.15 22.98 -10.08
C LYS A 497 0.11 21.97 -10.56
N ILE A 498 0.31 21.38 -11.74
CA ILE A 498 -0.58 20.34 -12.29
C ILE A 498 -0.50 19.07 -11.43
N ARG A 499 0.70 18.67 -11.02
CA ARG A 499 0.91 17.50 -10.14
C ARG A 499 0.20 17.68 -8.79
N THR A 500 0.32 18.85 -8.19
CA THR A 500 -0.36 19.17 -6.92
C THR A 500 -1.89 19.15 -7.11
N PHE A 501 -2.38 19.80 -8.16
CA PHE A 501 -3.81 19.82 -8.48
C PHE A 501 -4.36 18.40 -8.73
N TRP A 502 -3.63 17.57 -9.47
CA TRP A 502 -3.99 16.18 -9.74
C TRP A 502 -4.07 15.35 -8.44
N LYS A 503 -3.03 15.44 -7.60
CA LYS A 503 -2.98 14.77 -6.28
C LYS A 503 -4.16 15.15 -5.40
N ASP A 504 -4.45 16.46 -5.30
CA ASP A 504 -5.58 16.97 -4.53
C ASP A 504 -6.93 16.50 -5.09
N SER A 505 -7.06 16.47 -6.41
CA SER A 505 -8.28 16.00 -7.09
C SER A 505 -8.53 14.51 -6.84
N LEU A 506 -7.49 13.69 -6.91
CA LEU A 506 -7.57 12.25 -6.57
C LEU A 506 -7.90 11.99 -5.10
N ALA A 507 -7.37 12.82 -4.18
CA ALA A 507 -7.64 12.66 -2.75
C ALA A 507 -9.11 12.99 -2.38
N GLN A 508 -9.77 13.84 -3.16
CA GLN A 508 -11.17 14.23 -2.96
C GLN A 508 -12.16 13.43 -3.79
N ALA A 509 -11.65 12.67 -4.75
CA ALA A 509 -12.49 11.97 -5.69
C ALA A 509 -13.16 10.75 -5.04
N SER A 510 -14.45 10.65 -5.28
CA SER A 510 -15.27 9.49 -4.96
C SER A 510 -16.06 9.13 -6.22
N LEU A 511 -15.65 8.07 -6.92
CA LEU A 511 -16.53 7.45 -7.90
C LEU A 511 -17.41 6.48 -7.13
N PRO A 512 -18.71 6.75 -7.02
CA PRO A 512 -19.60 5.77 -6.43
C PRO A 512 -19.68 4.57 -7.37
N LEU A 513 -18.93 3.54 -7.03
CA LEU A 513 -19.26 2.21 -7.51
C LEU A 513 -20.45 1.75 -6.69
N THR A 514 -21.50 1.35 -7.39
CA THR A 514 -22.54 0.53 -6.77
C THR A 514 -22.36 -0.86 -7.36
N PRO A 515 -21.37 -1.63 -6.87
CA PRO A 515 -21.27 -3.02 -7.24
C PRO A 515 -22.49 -3.74 -6.64
N GLY A 516 -23.02 -4.66 -7.40
CA GLY A 516 -24.09 -5.50 -6.95
C GLY A 516 -25.42 -5.27 -7.67
N GLU A 517 -26.34 -6.12 -7.37
CA GLU A 517 -27.66 -6.11 -7.97
C GLU A 517 -28.54 -4.99 -7.41
N PRO A 518 -29.34 -4.30 -8.22
CA PRO A 518 -30.25 -3.26 -7.74
C PRO A 518 -31.21 -3.72 -6.63
N ARG A 519 -31.52 -5.02 -6.60
CA ARG A 519 -32.37 -5.69 -5.58
C ARG A 519 -31.56 -6.42 -4.51
N GLY A 520 -30.24 -6.19 -4.44
CA GLY A 520 -29.41 -6.82 -3.39
C GLY A 520 -29.60 -6.16 -2.02
N ILE A 521 -29.10 -6.86 -1.00
CA ILE A 521 -29.11 -6.39 0.40
C ILE A 521 -28.43 -5.03 0.50
N PRO A 522 -29.12 -4.00 1.01
CA PRO A 522 -28.53 -2.70 1.24
C PRO A 522 -27.48 -2.77 2.36
N VAL A 523 -26.27 -2.30 2.07
CA VAL A 523 -25.21 -2.09 3.05
C VAL A 523 -24.98 -0.58 3.16
N ARG A 524 -25.02 -0.01 4.37
CA ARG A 524 -25.00 1.45 4.60
C ARG A 524 -24.20 1.82 5.85
N GLU A 525 -23.83 3.08 5.94
CA GLU A 525 -23.36 3.65 7.21
C GLU A 525 -24.52 3.96 8.14
N ALA A 526 -24.33 3.73 9.43
CA ALA A 526 -25.39 3.92 10.45
C ALA A 526 -25.95 5.35 10.49
N GLY A 527 -25.15 6.35 10.08
CA GLY A 527 -25.58 7.76 9.99
C GLY A 527 -26.36 8.13 8.71
N GLU A 528 -26.41 7.26 7.70
CA GLU A 528 -27.03 7.53 6.41
C GLU A 528 -28.51 7.11 6.36
N ILE A 529 -28.94 6.18 7.22
CA ILE A 529 -30.30 5.65 7.26
C ILE A 529 -30.95 5.99 8.60
N GLN A 530 -32.10 6.60 8.52
CA GLN A 530 -32.96 6.87 9.65
C GLN A 530 -34.41 6.60 9.25
N GLY A 531 -35.24 6.16 10.20
CA GLY A 531 -36.69 6.08 10.01
C GLY A 531 -37.18 5.09 8.95
N ALA A 532 -36.45 4.00 8.70
CA ALA A 532 -36.91 2.94 7.79
C ALA A 532 -36.94 1.61 8.54
N ALA A 533 -38.09 1.00 8.71
CA ALA A 533 -38.20 -0.32 9.37
C ALA A 533 -37.72 -1.41 8.41
N PHE A 534 -36.84 -2.29 8.90
CA PHE A 534 -36.40 -3.51 8.23
C PHE A 534 -36.72 -4.71 9.14
N PRO A 535 -37.23 -5.83 8.60
CA PRO A 535 -37.41 -7.04 9.38
C PRO A 535 -36.12 -7.51 10.07
N TYR A 536 -35.02 -7.51 9.36
CA TYR A 536 -33.72 -7.99 9.83
C TYR A 536 -32.64 -6.91 9.69
N VAL A 537 -32.02 -6.50 10.79
CA VAL A 537 -30.94 -5.51 10.82
C VAL A 537 -29.67 -6.13 11.39
N TYR A 538 -28.58 -6.04 10.65
CA TYR A 538 -27.26 -6.48 11.05
C TYR A 538 -26.35 -5.25 11.21
N ILE A 539 -25.79 -5.03 12.40
CA ILE A 539 -24.84 -3.95 12.69
C ILE A 539 -23.49 -4.58 12.96
N LEU A 540 -22.54 -4.37 12.06
CA LEU A 540 -21.18 -4.89 12.17
C LEU A 540 -20.24 -3.84 12.78
N GLY A 541 -19.20 -4.31 13.46
CA GLY A 541 -18.18 -3.43 14.07
C GLY A 541 -18.66 -2.71 15.31
N VAL A 542 -19.55 -3.33 16.10
CA VAL A 542 -19.96 -2.79 17.40
C VAL A 542 -18.86 -3.07 18.43
N ARG A 543 -17.71 -2.45 18.16
CA ARG A 543 -16.44 -2.64 18.84
C ARG A 543 -15.91 -1.32 19.41
N GLU A 544 -15.12 -1.41 20.50
CA GLU A 544 -14.43 -0.26 21.05
C GLU A 544 -13.52 0.40 20.01
N GLY A 545 -13.55 1.75 19.93
CA GLY A 545 -12.79 2.54 18.97
C GLY A 545 -13.37 2.62 17.55
N MET A 546 -14.30 1.74 17.17
CA MET A 546 -15.00 1.77 15.88
C MET A 546 -16.42 2.32 16.02
N PHE A 547 -17.18 1.83 16.98
CA PHE A 547 -18.53 2.29 17.28
C PHE A 547 -18.76 2.27 18.78
N PRO A 548 -18.55 3.39 19.51
CA PRO A 548 -18.30 4.74 19.03
C PRO A 548 -16.89 4.93 18.44
N ALA A 549 -16.82 5.80 17.41
CA ALA A 549 -15.56 6.09 16.74
C ALA A 549 -14.71 7.05 17.58
N VAL A 550 -13.40 6.76 17.65
CA VAL A 550 -12.46 7.68 18.31
C VAL A 550 -12.31 8.96 17.48
N LYS A 551 -12.56 10.10 18.08
CA LYS A 551 -12.28 11.41 17.49
C LYS A 551 -11.10 12.07 18.19
N ARG A 552 -10.20 12.63 17.37
CA ARG A 552 -9.06 13.42 17.87
C ARG A 552 -9.44 14.89 17.91
N GLU A 553 -9.00 15.58 18.93
CA GLU A 553 -9.13 17.02 19.01
C GLU A 553 -8.40 17.72 17.84
N SER A 554 -8.93 18.86 17.46
CA SER A 554 -8.24 19.72 16.49
C SER A 554 -7.00 20.34 17.11
N TRP A 555 -5.86 20.24 16.43
CA TRP A 555 -4.63 20.86 16.89
C TRP A 555 -4.61 22.39 16.72
N LEU A 556 -5.52 22.94 15.87
CA LEU A 556 -5.68 24.40 15.73
C LEU A 556 -6.36 25.01 16.96
N TYR A 557 -7.44 24.39 17.45
CA TYR A 557 -8.11 24.72 18.68
C TYR A 557 -8.50 23.41 19.40
N SER A 558 -7.95 23.22 20.61
CA SER A 558 -8.34 22.12 21.49
C SER A 558 -9.79 22.25 21.96
N ASP A 559 -10.37 21.19 22.48
CA ASP A 559 -11.74 21.21 23.00
C ASP A 559 -11.94 22.25 24.11
N GLN A 560 -10.92 22.46 24.96
CA GLN A 560 -10.94 23.51 25.97
C GLN A 560 -11.02 24.90 25.32
N GLU A 561 -10.15 25.19 24.35
CA GLU A 561 -10.15 26.47 23.63
C GLU A 561 -11.47 26.70 22.88
N ARG A 562 -12.03 25.64 22.30
CA ARG A 562 -13.34 25.67 21.64
C ARG A 562 -14.47 25.96 22.62
N ALA A 563 -14.44 25.36 23.82
CA ALA A 563 -15.43 25.64 24.87
C ALA A 563 -15.37 27.10 25.36
N GLU A 564 -14.15 27.64 25.54
CA GLU A 564 -13.96 29.04 25.90
C GLU A 564 -14.46 29.99 24.78
N LEU A 565 -14.18 29.70 23.53
CA LEU A 565 -14.68 30.46 22.37
C LEU A 565 -16.21 30.37 22.24
N ASN A 566 -16.79 29.20 22.54
CA ASN A 566 -18.23 29.01 22.56
C ASN A 566 -18.91 29.85 23.67
N ALA A 567 -18.26 29.96 24.82
CA ALA A 567 -18.73 30.85 25.89
C ALA A 567 -18.69 32.34 25.51
N LEU A 568 -17.85 32.72 24.54
CA LEU A 568 -17.78 34.07 23.98
C LEU A 568 -18.73 34.30 22.78
N GLY A 569 -19.51 33.28 22.41
CA GLY A 569 -20.56 33.39 21.38
C GLY A 569 -20.23 32.71 20.03
N LEU A 570 -19.18 31.91 19.95
CA LEU A 570 -18.96 30.99 18.83
C LEU A 570 -19.76 29.68 19.02
N GLU A 571 -19.83 28.89 17.95
CA GLU A 571 -20.49 27.57 17.95
C GLU A 571 -19.59 26.50 17.35
N LEU A 572 -18.41 26.31 17.97
CA LEU A 572 -17.47 25.31 17.50
C LEU A 572 -17.81 23.92 18.05
N SER A 573 -17.64 22.90 17.18
CA SER A 573 -17.92 21.52 17.55
C SER A 573 -16.88 20.99 18.56
N LEU A 574 -17.34 20.34 19.63
CA LEU A 574 -16.51 19.64 20.60
C LEU A 574 -16.46 18.14 20.28
N THR A 575 -15.36 17.45 20.66
CA THR A 575 -15.26 15.99 20.44
C THR A 575 -16.34 15.22 21.21
N ALA A 576 -16.76 15.71 22.38
CA ALA A 576 -17.87 15.14 23.15
C ALA A 576 -19.19 15.04 22.32
N ARG A 577 -19.51 16.06 21.53
CA ARG A 577 -20.70 16.02 20.64
C ARG A 577 -20.64 14.91 19.59
N ALA A 578 -19.46 14.49 19.22
CA ALA A 578 -19.31 13.38 18.29
C ALA A 578 -19.66 12.03 18.93
N LEU A 579 -19.38 11.86 20.23
CA LEU A 579 -19.81 10.69 20.98
C LEU A 579 -21.34 10.64 21.16
N ASP A 580 -21.96 11.81 21.38
CA ASP A 580 -23.43 11.90 21.45
C ASP A 580 -24.06 11.57 20.08
N THR A 581 -23.44 12.02 19.01
CA THR A 581 -23.86 11.67 17.65
C THR A 581 -23.75 10.18 17.38
N ASP A 582 -22.64 9.54 17.78
CA ASP A 582 -22.45 8.10 17.63
C ASP A 582 -23.43 7.29 18.48
N ARG A 583 -23.75 7.77 19.69
CA ARG A 583 -24.79 7.18 20.54
C ARG A 583 -26.16 7.25 19.88
N TYR A 584 -26.49 8.39 19.33
CA TYR A 584 -27.73 8.58 18.56
C TYR A 584 -27.78 7.66 17.32
N PHE A 585 -26.67 7.55 16.57
CA PHE A 585 -26.60 6.65 15.41
C PHE A 585 -26.76 5.19 15.79
N PHE A 586 -26.15 4.74 16.88
CA PHE A 586 -26.32 3.37 17.37
C PHE A 586 -27.79 3.10 17.76
N GLY A 587 -28.37 3.97 18.58
CA GLY A 587 -29.77 3.83 19.00
C GLY A 587 -30.75 3.87 17.83
N SER A 588 -30.54 4.79 16.87
CA SER A 588 -31.37 4.91 15.66
C SER A 588 -31.23 3.66 14.77
N ALA A 589 -30.00 3.16 14.55
CA ALA A 589 -29.72 1.97 13.74
C ALA A 589 -30.35 0.73 14.36
N ALA A 590 -30.20 0.53 15.67
CA ALA A 590 -30.79 -0.60 16.38
C ALA A 590 -32.33 -0.56 16.36
N ALA A 591 -32.90 0.65 16.45
CA ALA A 591 -34.34 0.83 16.40
C ALA A 591 -34.97 0.59 15.01
N LEU A 592 -34.19 0.40 13.95
CA LEU A 592 -34.71 0.05 12.61
C LEU A 592 -35.22 -1.39 12.52
N ALA A 593 -34.76 -2.29 13.39
CA ALA A 593 -35.18 -3.69 13.39
C ALA A 593 -36.65 -3.81 13.78
N SER A 594 -37.43 -4.58 12.99
CA SER A 594 -38.86 -4.88 13.31
C SER A 594 -39.10 -6.35 13.64
N ARG A 595 -38.16 -7.26 13.36
CA ARG A 595 -38.23 -8.69 13.75
C ARG A 595 -37.00 -9.14 14.50
N GLU A 596 -35.80 -8.90 13.94
CA GLU A 596 -34.56 -9.34 14.57
C GLU A 596 -33.46 -8.28 14.42
N LEU A 597 -32.67 -8.09 15.46
CA LEU A 597 -31.48 -7.26 15.51
C LEU A 597 -30.24 -8.12 15.76
N HIS A 598 -29.29 -8.09 14.83
CA HIS A 598 -28.03 -8.79 14.96
C HIS A 598 -26.91 -7.76 15.15
N LEU A 599 -26.14 -7.90 16.23
CA LEU A 599 -25.02 -7.04 16.57
C LEU A 599 -23.75 -7.89 16.60
N SER A 600 -22.71 -7.46 15.91
CA SER A 600 -21.46 -8.21 15.88
C SER A 600 -20.23 -7.33 16.06
N TRP A 601 -19.18 -7.95 16.56
CA TRP A 601 -17.85 -7.36 16.73
C TRP A 601 -16.77 -8.42 16.58
N TYR A 602 -15.54 -7.96 16.54
CA TYR A 602 -14.39 -8.85 16.68
C TYR A 602 -13.46 -8.35 17.80
N SER A 603 -12.81 -9.32 18.47
CA SER A 603 -11.88 -9.07 19.55
C SER A 603 -10.46 -9.44 19.12
N ASP A 604 -9.51 -8.52 19.31
CA ASP A 604 -8.08 -8.70 19.08
C ASP A 604 -7.28 -8.00 20.20
N GLU A 605 -5.95 -7.91 20.03
CA GLU A 605 -5.08 -7.23 21.01
C GLU A 605 -5.40 -5.74 21.19
N GLU A 606 -6.06 -5.10 20.22
CA GLU A 606 -6.36 -3.67 20.25
C GLU A 606 -7.73 -3.33 20.85
N GLY A 607 -8.64 -4.31 21.03
CA GLY A 607 -9.96 -4.07 21.64
C GLY A 607 -10.96 -5.18 21.43
N GLY A 608 -12.11 -5.07 22.09
CA GLY A 608 -13.24 -6.03 22.08
C GLY A 608 -14.59 -5.34 21.94
N ALA A 609 -15.61 -5.90 22.56
CA ALA A 609 -16.97 -5.39 22.51
C ALA A 609 -17.09 -3.89 22.86
N SER A 610 -17.95 -3.19 22.16
CA SER A 610 -18.28 -1.80 22.41
C SER A 610 -18.96 -1.61 23.79
N PRO A 611 -18.79 -0.47 24.47
CA PRO A 611 -19.61 -0.09 25.62
C PRO A 611 -21.12 -0.14 25.35
N TYR A 612 -21.55 -0.06 24.08
CA TYR A 612 -22.97 -0.21 23.71
C TYR A 612 -23.46 -1.65 23.90
N ILE A 613 -22.64 -2.66 23.66
CA ILE A 613 -22.97 -4.07 23.91
C ILE A 613 -23.16 -4.27 25.41
N THR A 614 -22.18 -3.85 26.22
CA THR A 614 -22.30 -3.92 27.69
C THR A 614 -23.52 -3.15 28.19
N GLY A 615 -23.83 -2.02 27.56
CA GLY A 615 -25.05 -1.25 27.86
C GLY A 615 -26.34 -2.03 27.58
N LEU A 616 -26.40 -2.81 26.53
CA LEU A 616 -27.53 -3.66 26.18
C LEU A 616 -27.66 -4.87 27.14
N GLU A 617 -26.54 -5.52 27.50
CA GLU A 617 -26.54 -6.61 28.50
C GLU A 617 -27.05 -6.13 29.85
N HIS A 618 -26.83 -4.88 30.22
CA HIS A 618 -27.41 -4.28 31.43
C HIS A 618 -28.86 -3.84 31.28
N PHE A 619 -29.26 -3.50 30.05
CA PHE A 619 -30.64 -3.05 29.77
C PHE A 619 -31.66 -4.20 29.82
N TYR A 620 -31.28 -5.35 29.26
CA TYR A 620 -32.12 -6.55 29.27
C TYR A 620 -31.96 -7.38 30.55
N ALA A 621 -32.72 -8.45 30.67
CA ALA A 621 -32.61 -9.36 31.79
C ALA A 621 -31.22 -10.05 31.79
N PRO A 622 -30.66 -10.31 32.96
CA PRO A 622 -29.36 -11.00 33.05
C PRO A 622 -29.36 -12.32 32.25
N ASP A 623 -28.26 -12.61 31.58
CA ASP A 623 -28.05 -13.83 30.76
C ASP A 623 -29.04 -14.03 29.62
N SER A 624 -29.85 -13.02 29.25
CA SER A 624 -30.81 -13.12 28.16
C SER A 624 -30.25 -12.82 26.77
N LEU A 625 -29.01 -12.33 26.70
CA LEU A 625 -28.32 -12.03 25.44
C LEU A 625 -27.05 -12.90 25.30
N PRO A 626 -27.18 -14.17 24.91
CA PRO A 626 -26.03 -15.05 24.71
C PRO A 626 -25.20 -14.57 23.50
N VAL A 627 -23.87 -14.58 23.66
CA VAL A 627 -22.94 -14.26 22.57
C VAL A 627 -22.64 -15.53 21.78
N THR A 628 -22.92 -15.51 20.50
CA THR A 628 -22.48 -16.55 19.55
C THR A 628 -21.07 -16.25 19.09
N VAL A 629 -20.11 -17.08 19.49
CA VAL A 629 -18.74 -16.99 19.02
C VAL A 629 -18.62 -17.69 17.67
N TYR A 630 -17.85 -17.08 16.74
CA TYR A 630 -17.60 -17.73 15.45
C TYR A 630 -16.88 -19.06 15.65
N GLU A 631 -17.45 -20.11 15.10
CA GLU A 631 -16.83 -21.42 14.98
C GLU A 631 -16.86 -21.84 13.51
N ALA A 632 -15.71 -22.37 13.05
CA ALA A 632 -15.60 -22.86 11.68
C ALA A 632 -16.40 -24.14 11.54
N ASP A 633 -17.48 -24.10 10.78
CA ASP A 633 -18.40 -25.25 10.55
C ASP A 633 -18.42 -25.58 9.04
N PRO A 634 -17.93 -26.78 8.65
CA PRO A 634 -17.95 -27.21 7.24
C PRO A 634 -19.36 -27.27 6.65
N ASP A 635 -20.37 -27.63 7.44
CA ASP A 635 -21.74 -27.76 6.95
C ASP A 635 -22.40 -26.41 6.64
N ARG A 636 -21.85 -25.31 7.15
CA ARG A 636 -22.34 -23.93 6.96
C ARG A 636 -21.55 -23.15 5.93
N CYS A 637 -20.59 -23.77 5.22
CA CYS A 637 -19.78 -23.11 4.22
C CYS A 637 -20.55 -22.88 2.92
N ALA A 638 -20.70 -21.64 2.51
CA ALA A 638 -21.48 -21.24 1.33
C ALA A 638 -20.74 -21.37 0.00
N SER A 639 -19.44 -21.65 0.00
CA SER A 639 -18.64 -21.81 -1.22
C SER A 639 -17.45 -22.76 -1.00
N PRO A 640 -16.89 -23.31 -2.10
CA PRO A 640 -15.68 -24.13 -2.05
C PRO A 640 -14.49 -23.43 -1.35
N ALA A 641 -14.30 -22.15 -1.60
CA ALA A 641 -13.22 -21.38 -0.98
C ALA A 641 -13.39 -21.27 0.54
N LEU A 642 -14.63 -21.05 1.00
CA LEU A 642 -14.93 -20.98 2.43
C LEU A 642 -14.77 -22.34 3.10
N LEU A 643 -15.19 -23.42 2.43
CA LEU A 643 -14.99 -24.78 2.94
C LEU A 643 -13.49 -25.09 3.10
N THR A 644 -12.67 -24.69 2.13
CA THR A 644 -11.21 -24.90 2.21
C THR A 644 -10.62 -24.18 3.42
N ASN A 645 -11.01 -22.92 3.65
CA ASN A 645 -10.55 -22.14 4.80
C ASN A 645 -11.03 -22.76 6.12
N CYS A 646 -12.33 -23.14 6.17
CA CYS A 646 -12.90 -23.81 7.33
C CYS A 646 -12.16 -25.10 7.69
N LEU A 647 -11.87 -25.95 6.69
CA LEU A 647 -11.13 -27.20 6.89
C LEU A 647 -9.66 -26.96 7.32
N ALA A 648 -9.07 -25.82 6.95
CA ALA A 648 -7.74 -25.43 7.44
C ALA A 648 -7.77 -25.04 8.93
N GLU A 649 -8.84 -24.40 9.39
CA GLU A 649 -9.02 -23.98 10.78
C GLU A 649 -9.38 -25.12 11.73
N GLN A 650 -9.86 -26.27 11.20
CA GLN A 650 -10.33 -27.40 12.01
C GLN A 650 -9.23 -28.41 12.32
N GLU A 651 -8.72 -28.39 13.53
CA GLU A 651 -7.70 -29.34 14.00
C GLU A 651 -8.26 -30.75 14.28
N TRP A 652 -9.53 -30.85 14.61
CA TRP A 652 -10.15 -32.12 15.06
C TRP A 652 -10.56 -33.09 13.92
N LEU A 653 -10.68 -32.58 12.67
CA LEU A 653 -10.96 -33.45 11.52
C LEU A 653 -9.72 -34.22 11.11
N GLY A 654 -9.89 -35.55 11.02
CA GLY A 654 -8.84 -36.42 10.55
C GLY A 654 -8.44 -36.18 9.10
N PRO A 655 -7.20 -36.53 8.70
CA PRO A 655 -6.72 -36.33 7.34
C PRO A 655 -7.62 -36.91 6.24
N ARG A 656 -8.23 -38.10 6.48
CA ARG A 656 -9.10 -38.75 5.50
C ARG A 656 -10.45 -38.06 5.35
N GLU A 657 -10.99 -37.48 6.43
CA GLU A 657 -12.25 -36.74 6.41
C GLU A 657 -12.04 -35.43 5.67
N LYS A 658 -10.92 -34.70 5.93
CA LYS A 658 -10.53 -33.52 5.16
C LYS A 658 -10.38 -33.81 3.67
N GLU A 659 -9.72 -34.92 3.30
CA GLU A 659 -9.59 -35.32 1.91
C GLU A 659 -10.92 -35.61 1.23
N THR A 660 -11.84 -36.26 1.94
CA THR A 660 -13.18 -36.56 1.39
C THR A 660 -13.97 -35.30 1.13
N LEU A 661 -13.97 -34.35 2.07
CA LEU A 661 -14.63 -33.06 1.92
C LEU A 661 -13.97 -32.20 0.82
N LEU A 662 -12.66 -32.18 0.72
CA LEU A 662 -11.92 -31.48 -0.33
C LEU A 662 -12.16 -32.10 -1.72
N ALA A 663 -12.29 -33.42 -1.82
CA ALA A 663 -12.63 -34.09 -3.08
C ALA A 663 -14.04 -33.69 -3.60
N ALA A 664 -14.97 -33.39 -2.68
CA ALA A 664 -16.29 -32.90 -3.05
C ALA A 664 -16.29 -31.46 -3.61
N VAL A 665 -15.24 -30.69 -3.34
CA VAL A 665 -15.13 -29.29 -3.74
C VAL A 665 -14.61 -29.09 -5.17
N GLY A 666 -14.02 -30.13 -5.76
CA GLY A 666 -13.48 -30.12 -7.12
C GLY A 666 -11.97 -30.33 -7.19
N THR A 667 -11.50 -30.82 -8.32
CA THR A 667 -10.10 -31.26 -8.55
C THR A 667 -9.07 -30.16 -8.31
N ASP A 668 -9.31 -28.94 -8.77
CA ASP A 668 -8.37 -27.82 -8.64
C ASP A 668 -8.09 -27.43 -7.17
N PHE A 669 -9.11 -27.44 -6.33
CA PHE A 669 -8.95 -27.12 -4.91
C PHE A 669 -8.27 -28.25 -4.16
N SER A 670 -8.65 -29.48 -4.45
CA SER A 670 -8.01 -30.67 -3.88
C SER A 670 -6.52 -30.70 -4.24
N GLU A 671 -6.15 -30.46 -5.48
CA GLU A 671 -4.74 -30.42 -5.92
C GLU A 671 -3.93 -29.29 -5.26
N ARG A 672 -4.50 -28.09 -5.15
CA ARG A 672 -3.82 -26.95 -4.47
C ARG A 672 -3.63 -27.22 -2.98
N THR A 673 -4.63 -27.74 -2.31
CA THR A 673 -4.55 -28.05 -0.86
C THR A 673 -3.59 -29.21 -0.61
N GLN A 674 -3.61 -30.26 -1.43
CA GLN A 674 -2.64 -31.35 -1.36
C GLN A 674 -1.22 -30.85 -1.66
N SER A 675 -1.03 -29.96 -2.62
CA SER A 675 0.27 -29.36 -2.91
C SER A 675 0.78 -28.51 -1.73
N ALA A 676 -0.07 -27.70 -1.11
CA ALA A 676 0.26 -26.95 0.08
C ALA A 676 0.65 -27.88 1.25
N ARG A 677 -0.14 -28.94 1.47
CA ARG A 677 0.12 -29.94 2.51
C ARG A 677 1.42 -30.70 2.29
N ARG A 678 1.67 -31.21 1.06
CA ARG A 678 2.92 -31.89 0.70
C ARG A 678 4.14 -31.02 0.94
N ARG A 679 4.01 -29.73 0.72
CA ARG A 679 5.08 -28.77 1.01
C ARG A 679 5.46 -28.72 2.49
N TRP A 680 4.50 -28.90 3.41
CA TRP A 680 4.71 -28.90 4.87
C TRP A 680 5.10 -30.28 5.42
N GLU A 681 4.48 -31.33 4.90
CA GLU A 681 4.61 -32.68 5.44
C GLU A 681 5.68 -33.52 4.75
N GLU A 682 6.02 -33.23 3.46
CA GLU A 682 6.97 -34.02 2.68
C GLU A 682 8.27 -33.23 2.46
N PRO A 683 9.36 -33.58 3.17
CA PRO A 683 10.66 -32.93 2.99
C PRO A 683 11.19 -33.00 1.55
N ASP A 684 10.90 -34.09 0.83
CA ASP A 684 11.39 -34.40 -0.51
C ASP A 684 10.39 -34.05 -1.62
N SER A 685 9.53 -33.07 -1.41
CA SER A 685 8.57 -32.63 -2.42
C SER A 685 9.20 -31.68 -3.46
N PRO A 686 8.58 -31.54 -4.66
CA PRO A 686 9.02 -30.56 -5.65
C PRO A 686 9.08 -29.12 -5.10
N TRP A 687 8.19 -28.80 -4.18
CA TRP A 687 8.11 -27.49 -3.52
C TRP A 687 9.28 -27.22 -2.55
N ASN A 688 9.96 -28.25 -2.12
CA ASN A 688 11.12 -28.19 -1.23
C ASN A 688 12.45 -28.41 -1.96
N GLY A 689 12.48 -28.28 -3.30
CA GLY A 689 13.66 -28.37 -4.13
C GLY A 689 13.97 -29.79 -4.67
N THR A 690 13.02 -30.73 -4.60
CA THR A 690 13.16 -32.03 -5.25
C THR A 690 12.59 -31.96 -6.67
N VAL A 691 13.47 -31.74 -7.65
CA VAL A 691 13.13 -31.50 -9.05
C VAL A 691 13.91 -32.44 -9.99
N PRO A 692 13.50 -33.71 -10.10
CA PRO A 692 14.19 -34.70 -10.91
C PRO A 692 14.31 -34.23 -12.37
N GLY A 693 15.51 -34.42 -12.95
CA GLY A 693 15.76 -34.07 -14.36
C GLY A 693 15.93 -32.58 -14.66
N VAL A 694 15.92 -31.70 -13.67
CA VAL A 694 16.14 -30.26 -13.85
C VAL A 694 17.53 -29.93 -14.38
N VAL A 695 18.54 -30.70 -14.02
CA VAL A 695 19.89 -30.54 -14.51
C VAL A 695 20.15 -31.47 -15.71
N LYS A 696 20.58 -30.88 -16.82
CA LYS A 696 20.81 -31.63 -18.06
C LYS A 696 22.05 -32.54 -17.95
N LYS A 697 21.98 -33.75 -18.53
CA LYS A 697 23.11 -34.63 -18.71
C LYS A 697 23.76 -34.38 -20.10
N PRO A 698 25.08 -34.48 -20.26
CA PRO A 698 26.10 -34.84 -19.27
C PRO A 698 26.38 -33.71 -18.25
N LEU A 699 26.80 -34.09 -17.03
CA LEU A 699 27.00 -33.13 -15.96
C LEU A 699 28.37 -32.45 -16.04
N HIS A 700 28.39 -31.15 -16.30
CA HIS A 700 29.58 -30.30 -16.26
C HIS A 700 29.43 -29.29 -15.10
N LEU A 701 30.35 -29.26 -14.20
CA LEU A 701 30.36 -28.41 -13.01
C LEU A 701 31.62 -27.56 -12.95
N SER A 702 31.47 -26.26 -12.72
CA SER A 702 32.61 -25.42 -12.33
C SER A 702 32.84 -25.51 -10.84
N ALA A 703 34.09 -25.22 -10.40
CA ALA A 703 34.43 -25.15 -8.99
C ALA A 703 33.50 -24.22 -8.22
N SER A 704 33.22 -23.04 -8.76
CA SER A 704 32.33 -22.06 -8.14
C SER A 704 30.85 -22.50 -8.11
N SER A 705 30.39 -23.24 -9.13
CA SER A 705 29.05 -23.82 -9.10
C SER A 705 28.92 -24.89 -8.02
N LEU A 706 29.96 -25.72 -7.87
CA LEU A 706 29.97 -26.76 -6.88
C LEU A 706 29.98 -26.19 -5.45
N ASP A 707 30.77 -25.15 -5.18
CA ASP A 707 30.75 -24.43 -3.90
C ASP A 707 29.37 -23.84 -3.60
N ALA A 708 28.69 -23.29 -4.61
CA ALA A 708 27.33 -22.78 -4.45
C ALA A 708 26.32 -23.88 -4.05
N PHE A 709 26.40 -25.08 -4.66
CA PHE A 709 25.56 -26.21 -4.28
C PHE A 709 25.87 -26.72 -2.86
N LEU A 710 27.13 -26.72 -2.44
CA LEU A 710 27.54 -27.10 -1.11
C LEU A 710 27.15 -26.07 -0.04
N GLN A 711 27.11 -24.80 -0.38
CA GLN A 711 26.64 -23.75 0.52
C GLN A 711 25.11 -23.79 0.74
N CYS A 712 24.32 -23.93 -0.29
CA CYS A 712 22.88 -24.16 -0.23
C CYS A 712 22.35 -24.68 -1.56
N PRO A 713 21.97 -25.97 -1.65
CA PRO A 713 21.45 -26.54 -2.91
C PRO A 713 20.29 -25.79 -3.53
N PHE A 714 19.35 -25.29 -2.73
CA PHE A 714 18.21 -24.51 -3.23
C PHE A 714 18.62 -23.15 -3.79
N ALA A 715 19.52 -22.44 -3.12
CA ALA A 715 20.03 -21.15 -3.65
C ALA A 715 20.80 -21.37 -4.96
N ALA A 716 21.54 -22.48 -5.08
CA ALA A 716 22.23 -22.88 -6.32
C ALA A 716 21.23 -23.28 -7.42
N LEU A 717 20.13 -23.97 -7.11
CA LEU A 717 19.03 -24.25 -8.05
C LEU A 717 18.48 -22.92 -8.63
N VAL A 718 18.17 -21.95 -7.78
CA VAL A 718 17.62 -20.66 -8.21
C VAL A 718 18.62 -19.89 -9.07
N SER A 719 19.86 -19.72 -8.61
CA SER A 719 20.84 -18.83 -9.26
C SER A 719 21.64 -19.48 -10.38
N ARG A 720 21.93 -20.79 -10.33
CA ARG A 720 22.79 -21.48 -11.32
C ARG A 720 22.04 -22.31 -12.33
N VAL A 721 20.92 -22.93 -11.93
CA VAL A 721 20.11 -23.77 -12.83
C VAL A 721 19.01 -22.95 -13.48
N TRP A 722 18.19 -22.28 -12.69
CA TRP A 722 17.11 -21.39 -13.20
C TRP A 722 17.62 -20.03 -13.67
N LYS A 723 18.81 -19.63 -13.24
CA LYS A 723 19.45 -18.33 -13.54
C LYS A 723 18.57 -17.14 -13.17
N LEU A 724 17.78 -17.29 -12.11
CA LEU A 724 17.03 -16.18 -11.54
C LEU A 724 17.99 -15.34 -10.69
N VAL A 725 17.97 -14.05 -10.94
CA VAL A 725 18.73 -13.05 -10.16
C VAL A 725 17.75 -12.09 -9.50
N PRO A 726 18.03 -11.59 -8.27
CA PRO A 726 17.24 -10.54 -7.67
C PRO A 726 17.21 -9.32 -8.57
N TRP A 727 16.06 -8.64 -8.56
CA TRP A 727 15.94 -7.35 -9.21
C TRP A 727 16.57 -6.28 -8.31
N GLU A 728 17.72 -5.76 -8.70
CA GLU A 728 18.44 -4.72 -7.96
C GLU A 728 18.79 -3.57 -8.91
N GLU A 729 18.66 -2.34 -8.43
CA GLU A 729 19.14 -1.17 -9.13
C GLU A 729 20.66 -1.17 -9.17
N GLN A 730 21.24 -0.77 -10.30
CA GLN A 730 22.69 -0.71 -10.42
C GLN A 730 23.24 0.45 -9.58
N GLU A 731 24.13 0.13 -8.67
CA GLU A 731 24.77 1.09 -7.79
C GLU A 731 25.87 1.90 -8.53
N PRO A 732 26.22 3.12 -8.06
CA PRO A 732 27.33 3.90 -8.59
C PRO A 732 28.71 3.28 -8.30
N TRP A 733 28.71 2.09 -7.70
CA TRP A 733 29.87 1.28 -7.33
C TRP A 733 29.90 -0.02 -8.16
N PRO A 734 31.09 -0.48 -8.63
CA PRO A 734 31.14 -1.72 -9.40
C PRO A 734 30.73 -2.93 -8.54
N ALA A 735 30.00 -3.85 -9.15
CA ALA A 735 29.58 -5.09 -8.50
C ALA A 735 30.82 -5.91 -7.98
N PRO A 736 30.68 -6.66 -6.89
CA PRO A 736 31.80 -7.40 -6.28
C PRO A 736 32.54 -8.36 -7.23
N ASP A 737 31.82 -9.00 -8.16
CA ASP A 737 32.37 -9.88 -9.18
C ASP A 737 33.17 -9.12 -10.25
N VAL A 738 32.71 -7.90 -10.61
CA VAL A 738 33.46 -7.01 -11.51
C VAL A 738 34.77 -6.58 -10.87
N VAL A 739 34.75 -6.21 -9.58
CA VAL A 739 35.95 -5.87 -8.81
C VAL A 739 36.90 -7.05 -8.74
N GLY A 740 36.39 -8.25 -8.42
CA GLY A 740 37.17 -9.47 -8.41
C GLY A 740 37.90 -9.69 -9.75
N ASN A 741 37.15 -9.65 -10.85
CA ASN A 741 37.68 -9.82 -12.19
C ASN A 741 38.73 -8.74 -12.58
N LEU A 742 38.50 -7.48 -12.19
CA LEU A 742 39.44 -6.36 -12.40
C LEU A 742 40.79 -6.66 -11.73
N LEU A 743 40.74 -7.02 -10.44
CA LEU A 743 41.92 -7.28 -9.66
C LEU A 743 42.66 -8.55 -10.13
N HIS A 744 41.97 -9.67 -10.39
CA HIS A 744 42.55 -10.91 -10.91
C HIS A 744 43.24 -10.70 -12.27
N GLN A 745 42.61 -10.00 -13.22
CA GLN A 745 43.21 -9.71 -14.52
C GLN A 745 44.43 -8.79 -14.40
N THR A 746 44.40 -7.83 -13.46
CA THR A 746 45.56 -6.98 -13.18
C THR A 746 46.74 -7.79 -12.64
N LEU A 747 46.48 -8.65 -11.65
CA LEU A 747 47.51 -9.51 -11.06
C LEU A 747 48.07 -10.50 -12.06
N ALA A 748 47.22 -11.11 -12.87
CA ALA A 748 47.66 -12.04 -13.90
C ALA A 748 48.54 -11.39 -14.96
N ALA A 749 48.17 -10.19 -15.43
CA ALA A 749 48.98 -9.45 -16.40
C ALA A 749 50.29 -8.99 -15.79
N PHE A 750 50.31 -8.49 -14.57
CA PHE A 750 51.50 -8.07 -13.87
C PHE A 750 52.45 -9.26 -13.61
N LEU A 751 51.95 -10.34 -12.99
CA LEU A 751 52.75 -11.53 -12.71
C LEU A 751 53.17 -12.29 -13.96
N GLY A 752 52.41 -12.18 -15.06
CA GLY A 752 52.77 -12.71 -16.38
C GLY A 752 54.13 -12.21 -16.89
N ASN A 753 54.51 -10.98 -16.50
CA ASN A 753 55.83 -10.40 -16.82
C ASN A 753 56.99 -10.92 -15.94
N HIS A 754 56.66 -11.63 -14.85
CA HIS A 754 57.59 -12.07 -13.82
C HIS A 754 57.63 -13.62 -13.61
N LEU A 755 57.06 -14.36 -14.59
CA LEU A 755 57.05 -15.81 -14.51
C LEU A 755 58.50 -16.38 -14.41
N GLN A 756 58.70 -17.32 -13.49
CA GLN A 756 59.93 -18.01 -13.19
C GLN A 756 61.08 -17.12 -12.63
N THR A 757 60.99 -15.79 -12.79
CA THR A 757 62.01 -14.88 -12.27
C THR A 757 61.72 -14.39 -10.86
N GLY A 758 60.41 -14.29 -10.48
CA GLY A 758 59.99 -13.68 -9.24
C GLY A 758 60.11 -12.14 -9.27
N LEU A 759 59.77 -11.49 -8.18
CA LEU A 759 59.74 -10.01 -8.07
C LEU A 759 61.04 -9.45 -7.50
N GLU A 760 61.88 -10.25 -6.85
CA GLU A 760 63.13 -9.84 -6.19
C GLU A 760 64.17 -9.26 -7.16
N ALA A 761 64.02 -9.48 -8.46
CA ALA A 761 64.97 -9.01 -9.47
C ALA A 761 64.91 -7.52 -9.74
N LYS A 762 63.85 -6.82 -9.26
CA LYS A 762 63.64 -5.40 -9.47
C LYS A 762 63.43 -4.67 -8.14
N ASP A 763 63.76 -3.36 -8.14
CA ASP A 763 63.48 -2.54 -6.97
C ASP A 763 61.96 -2.29 -6.85
N ARG A 764 61.53 -2.02 -5.63
CA ARG A 764 60.13 -1.84 -5.29
C ARG A 764 59.44 -0.70 -6.05
N GLU A 765 60.12 0.41 -6.26
CA GLU A 765 59.56 1.59 -6.91
C GLU A 765 59.24 1.28 -8.38
N THR A 766 60.14 0.57 -9.05
CA THR A 766 59.92 0.09 -10.43
C THR A 766 58.73 -0.87 -10.50
N LEU A 767 58.60 -1.81 -9.54
CA LEU A 767 57.48 -2.75 -9.48
C LEU A 767 56.12 -2.04 -9.19
N GLU A 768 56.12 -1.07 -8.27
CA GLU A 768 54.87 -0.26 -8.00
C GLU A 768 54.47 0.53 -9.25
N GLN A 769 55.39 1.09 -10.03
CA GLN A 769 55.09 1.80 -11.29
C GLN A 769 54.61 0.83 -12.38
N GLU A 770 55.21 -0.32 -12.53
CA GLU A 770 54.77 -1.35 -13.48
C GLU A 770 53.34 -1.85 -13.15
N LEU A 771 53.09 -2.16 -11.89
CA LEU A 771 51.75 -2.56 -11.43
C LEU A 771 50.72 -1.49 -11.69
N GLU A 772 51.02 -0.22 -11.42
CA GLU A 772 50.13 0.91 -11.65
C GLU A 772 49.79 1.06 -13.12
N GLN A 773 50.77 0.95 -14.03
CA GLN A 773 50.56 1.01 -15.47
C GLN A 773 49.64 -0.11 -15.96
N VAL A 774 49.86 -1.34 -15.51
CA VAL A 774 49.02 -2.48 -15.85
C VAL A 774 47.58 -2.27 -15.34
N TYR A 775 47.48 -1.83 -14.09
CA TYR A 775 46.16 -1.57 -13.47
C TYR A 775 45.35 -0.50 -14.22
N GLN A 776 45.98 0.65 -14.52
CA GLN A 776 45.30 1.73 -15.24
C GLN A 776 44.80 1.27 -16.61
N GLY A 777 45.61 0.54 -17.37
CA GLY A 777 45.19 0.00 -18.67
C GLY A 777 44.00 -0.93 -18.60
N ILE A 778 43.96 -1.80 -17.59
CA ILE A 778 42.82 -2.74 -17.37
C ILE A 778 41.61 -2.02 -16.84
N PHE A 779 41.77 -1.08 -15.90
CA PHE A 779 40.68 -0.26 -15.35
C PHE A 779 39.99 0.55 -16.46
N ASP A 780 40.78 1.22 -17.32
CA ASP A 780 40.24 2.02 -18.43
C ASP A 780 39.47 1.15 -19.43
N ARG A 781 39.93 -0.06 -19.69
CA ARG A 781 39.22 -1.02 -20.54
C ARG A 781 37.89 -1.44 -19.89
N PHE A 782 37.84 -1.76 -18.58
CA PHE A 782 36.61 -2.13 -17.85
C PHE A 782 35.62 -0.97 -17.83
N HIS A 783 36.11 0.25 -17.67
CA HIS A 783 35.28 1.45 -17.76
C HIS A 783 34.70 1.66 -19.17
N GLN A 784 35.54 1.53 -20.22
CA GLN A 784 35.09 1.62 -21.62
C GLN A 784 34.09 0.54 -22.02
N GLU A 785 34.23 -0.67 -21.47
CA GLU A 785 33.29 -1.78 -21.66
C GLU A 785 31.98 -1.59 -20.84
N GLY A 786 31.88 -0.54 -20.03
CA GLY A 786 30.71 -0.27 -19.18
C GLY A 786 30.59 -1.17 -17.93
N LYS A 787 31.62 -1.96 -17.63
CA LYS A 787 31.67 -2.83 -16.45
C LYS A 787 31.86 -2.03 -15.16
N ILE A 788 32.67 -0.97 -15.22
CA ILE A 788 32.80 0.00 -14.14
C ILE A 788 31.88 1.17 -14.49
N PRO A 789 30.94 1.55 -13.59
CA PRO A 789 29.97 2.60 -13.89
C PRO A 789 30.62 3.97 -14.05
N ASP A 790 30.12 4.76 -15.02
CA ASP A 790 30.51 6.17 -15.18
C ASP A 790 29.82 7.01 -14.09
N SER A 791 30.37 6.98 -12.89
CA SER A 791 29.81 7.60 -11.71
C SER A 791 30.69 8.73 -11.17
N PRO A 792 30.14 9.65 -10.34
CA PRO A 792 30.93 10.64 -9.62
C PRO A 792 32.00 10.07 -8.70
N LEU A 793 31.95 8.75 -8.43
CA LEU A 793 32.88 8.03 -7.58
C LEU A 793 34.05 7.39 -8.35
N LEU A 794 34.10 7.55 -9.69
CA LEU A 794 35.06 6.84 -10.55
C LEU A 794 36.52 7.00 -10.10
N ASP A 795 36.97 8.24 -9.78
CA ASP A 795 38.33 8.49 -9.31
C ASP A 795 38.58 7.83 -7.94
N HIS A 796 37.61 7.88 -7.06
CA HIS A 796 37.71 7.22 -5.76
C HIS A 796 37.78 5.68 -5.87
N ILE A 797 37.02 5.08 -6.77
CA ILE A 797 37.03 3.64 -7.08
C ILE A 797 38.44 3.26 -7.59
N ARG A 798 38.97 4.06 -8.52
CA ARG A 798 40.31 3.86 -9.10
C ARG A 798 41.39 3.93 -8.02
N GLU A 799 41.36 4.94 -7.17
CA GLU A 799 42.36 5.10 -6.10
C GLU A 799 42.28 3.99 -5.07
N ARG A 800 41.07 3.60 -4.67
CA ARG A 800 40.83 2.53 -3.68
C ARG A 800 41.47 1.22 -4.09
N TYR A 801 41.17 0.73 -5.28
CA TYR A 801 41.67 -0.56 -5.74
C TYR A 801 43.15 -0.50 -6.14
N GLY A 802 43.63 0.62 -6.61
CA GLY A 802 45.09 0.85 -6.77
C GLY A 802 45.84 0.73 -5.44
N LYS A 803 45.25 1.25 -4.35
CA LYS A 803 45.84 1.11 -3.01
C LYS A 803 45.81 -0.34 -2.52
N GLU A 804 44.75 -1.10 -2.78
CA GLU A 804 44.68 -2.52 -2.45
C GLU A 804 45.77 -3.32 -3.19
N LEU A 805 45.98 -3.08 -4.47
CA LEU A 805 47.05 -3.70 -5.26
C LEU A 805 48.46 -3.36 -4.76
N ARG A 806 48.74 -2.11 -4.38
CA ARG A 806 49.99 -1.72 -3.75
C ARG A 806 50.19 -2.41 -2.40
N THR A 807 49.12 -2.61 -1.62
CA THR A 807 49.17 -3.34 -0.35
C THR A 807 49.48 -4.81 -0.59
N TRP A 808 48.84 -5.42 -1.60
CA TRP A 808 49.14 -6.79 -2.04
C TRP A 808 50.60 -6.93 -2.46
N LEU A 809 51.15 -6.02 -3.28
CA LEU A 809 52.53 -6.08 -3.74
C LEU A 809 53.54 -6.05 -2.58
N ARG A 810 53.28 -5.22 -1.57
CA ARG A 810 54.16 -5.17 -0.37
C ARG A 810 54.13 -6.49 0.37
N GLY A 811 52.94 -7.09 0.54
CA GLY A 811 52.80 -8.40 1.16
C GLY A 811 53.49 -9.50 0.37
N GLU A 812 53.46 -9.41 -0.95
CA GLU A 812 54.13 -10.38 -1.84
C GLU A 812 55.67 -10.26 -1.78
N LEU A 813 56.23 -9.07 -1.81
CA LEU A 813 57.63 -8.82 -1.65
C LEU A 813 58.15 -9.26 -0.28
N ASP A 814 57.40 -9.01 0.78
CA ASP A 814 57.71 -9.48 2.13
C ASP A 814 57.70 -11.02 2.22
N TYR A 815 56.81 -11.66 1.45
CA TYR A 815 56.73 -13.11 1.37
C TYR A 815 57.92 -13.70 0.60
N GLU A 816 58.20 -13.20 -0.62
CA GLU A 816 59.33 -13.69 -1.43
C GLU A 816 60.64 -13.56 -0.68
N ALA A 817 60.87 -12.45 0.05
CA ALA A 817 62.06 -12.23 0.85
C ALA A 817 62.24 -13.25 2.01
N ARG A 818 61.17 -13.91 2.43
CA ARG A 818 61.17 -14.89 3.53
C ARG A 818 60.95 -16.31 3.04
N ASP A 819 60.76 -16.54 1.74
CA ASP A 819 60.49 -17.86 1.18
C ASP A 819 61.76 -18.68 1.14
N GLN A 820 61.79 -19.75 1.96
CA GLN A 820 62.91 -20.70 2.04
C GLN A 820 62.85 -21.80 0.96
N LEU A 821 61.71 -21.95 0.28
CA LEU A 821 61.51 -22.99 -0.73
C LEU A 821 61.84 -22.53 -2.15
N GLY A 822 62.01 -21.22 -2.35
CA GLY A 822 62.33 -20.63 -3.65
C GLY A 822 61.23 -20.79 -4.68
N LEU A 823 59.98 -20.76 -4.25
CA LEU A 823 58.79 -20.86 -5.12
C LEU A 823 58.62 -19.55 -5.88
N LYS A 824 58.53 -19.63 -7.21
CA LYS A 824 58.30 -18.47 -8.10
C LYS A 824 57.04 -18.68 -8.93
N PRO A 825 56.33 -17.61 -9.33
CA PRO A 825 55.17 -17.74 -10.22
C PRO A 825 55.54 -18.51 -11.49
N TRP A 826 54.87 -19.66 -11.65
CA TRP A 826 55.11 -20.53 -12.81
C TRP A 826 54.01 -20.34 -13.87
N LYS A 827 52.74 -20.27 -13.45
CA LYS A 827 51.60 -20.01 -14.32
C LYS A 827 50.58 -19.16 -13.57
N VAL A 828 49.85 -18.33 -14.32
CA VAL A 828 48.74 -17.49 -13.83
C VAL A 828 47.51 -17.72 -14.68
N GLU A 829 46.32 -17.57 -14.08
CA GLU A 829 45.02 -17.75 -14.74
C GLU A 829 44.92 -19.06 -15.55
N TRP A 830 45.40 -20.16 -14.98
CA TRP A 830 45.53 -21.43 -15.67
C TRP A 830 44.21 -22.22 -15.67
N SER A 831 43.53 -22.22 -16.78
CA SER A 831 42.20 -22.79 -16.90
C SER A 831 42.19 -24.25 -17.38
N PHE A 832 41.15 -24.99 -16.97
CA PHE A 832 40.86 -26.35 -17.42
C PHE A 832 39.37 -26.54 -17.68
N GLY A 833 39.03 -27.35 -18.69
CA GLY A 833 37.66 -27.74 -19.01
C GLY A 833 36.75 -26.62 -19.54
N ARG A 834 37.28 -25.47 -19.92
CA ARG A 834 36.58 -24.36 -20.58
C ARG A 834 36.97 -24.36 -22.08
N GLU A 835 36.18 -23.62 -22.88
CA GLU A 835 36.53 -23.35 -24.27
C GLU A 835 37.88 -22.64 -24.33
N HIS A 836 38.80 -23.14 -25.21
CA HIS A 836 40.18 -22.65 -25.36
C HIS A 836 41.07 -22.82 -24.11
N SER A 837 40.71 -23.66 -23.11
CA SER A 837 41.56 -23.94 -21.96
C SER A 837 42.76 -24.74 -22.35
N PRO A 838 43.94 -24.46 -21.75
CA PRO A 838 45.17 -25.29 -21.97
C PRO A 838 45.01 -26.73 -21.56
N TRP A 839 44.23 -26.99 -20.50
CA TRP A 839 43.94 -28.35 -20.04
C TRP A 839 42.50 -28.77 -20.33
N PRO A 840 42.27 -30.08 -20.61
CA PRO A 840 40.94 -30.62 -20.76
C PRO A 840 40.15 -30.57 -19.43
N ALA A 841 38.84 -30.87 -19.48
CA ALA A 841 38.06 -31.02 -18.26
C ALA A 841 38.58 -32.16 -17.37
N LEU A 842 38.69 -31.91 -16.08
CA LEU A 842 38.98 -32.96 -15.12
C LEU A 842 37.79 -33.93 -15.07
N THR A 843 38.03 -35.21 -15.37
CA THR A 843 36.95 -36.20 -15.45
C THR A 843 37.02 -37.12 -14.23
N ARG A 844 35.89 -37.28 -13.54
CA ARG A 844 35.72 -38.25 -12.46
C ARG A 844 34.55 -39.18 -12.76
N THR A 845 34.59 -40.36 -12.15
CA THR A 845 33.47 -41.32 -12.22
C THR A 845 32.81 -41.42 -10.85
N VAL A 846 31.56 -41.05 -10.75
CA VAL A 846 30.71 -41.15 -9.56
C VAL A 846 29.55 -42.08 -9.85
N ASP A 847 29.43 -43.17 -9.12
CA ASP A 847 28.42 -44.22 -9.30
C ASP A 847 28.35 -44.76 -10.74
N GLY A 848 29.52 -44.96 -11.37
CA GLY A 848 29.62 -45.49 -12.74
C GLY A 848 29.39 -44.48 -13.88
N GLU A 849 28.99 -43.28 -13.62
CA GLU A 849 28.77 -42.21 -14.60
C GLU A 849 29.85 -41.12 -14.55
N LYS A 850 30.31 -40.66 -15.72
CA LYS A 850 31.31 -39.58 -15.81
C LYS A 850 30.72 -38.22 -15.46
N VAL A 851 31.53 -37.43 -14.77
CA VAL A 851 31.29 -36.00 -14.48
C VAL A 851 32.53 -35.21 -14.89
N TRP A 852 32.30 -34.05 -15.50
CA TRP A 852 33.34 -33.15 -15.95
C TRP A 852 33.40 -31.90 -15.07
N PHE A 853 34.59 -31.62 -14.58
CA PHE A 853 34.85 -30.42 -13.80
C PHE A 853 35.70 -29.43 -14.58
N SER A 854 35.39 -28.16 -14.41
CA SER A 854 36.11 -27.04 -15.00
C SER A 854 36.49 -26.01 -13.95
N GLY A 855 37.57 -25.28 -14.22
CA GLY A 855 38.05 -24.26 -13.27
C GLY A 855 39.11 -23.37 -13.89
N GLN A 856 39.56 -22.43 -13.09
CA GLN A 856 40.66 -21.52 -13.43
C GLN A 856 41.47 -21.26 -12.19
N ILE A 857 42.72 -21.61 -12.23
CA ILE A 857 43.68 -21.49 -11.13
C ILE A 857 44.33 -20.13 -11.24
N ASP A 858 44.15 -19.26 -10.24
CA ASP A 858 44.67 -17.88 -10.30
C ASP A 858 46.19 -17.85 -10.42
N ARG A 859 46.91 -18.67 -9.61
CA ARG A 859 48.35 -18.72 -9.62
C ARG A 859 48.88 -20.10 -9.21
N ILE A 860 49.89 -20.58 -9.94
CA ILE A 860 50.65 -21.75 -9.62
C ILE A 860 52.11 -21.31 -9.45
N ASP A 861 52.72 -21.61 -8.30
CA ASP A 861 54.13 -21.36 -8.01
C ASP A 861 54.92 -22.64 -8.07
N SER A 862 56.17 -22.56 -8.56
CA SER A 862 57.08 -23.74 -8.62
C SER A 862 58.54 -23.32 -8.55
N ASN A 863 59.36 -24.22 -7.99
CA ASN A 863 60.83 -24.17 -8.05
C ASN A 863 61.38 -25.24 -9.00
N GLY A 864 60.57 -25.87 -9.85
CA GLY A 864 60.91 -26.95 -10.76
C GLY A 864 60.93 -28.35 -10.13
N LYS A 865 60.76 -28.46 -8.79
CA LYS A 865 60.67 -29.71 -8.06
C LYS A 865 59.39 -29.85 -7.24
N THR A 866 58.93 -28.75 -6.72
CA THR A 866 57.71 -28.68 -5.92
C THR A 866 56.80 -27.58 -6.44
N TRP A 867 55.51 -27.74 -6.15
CA TRP A 867 54.44 -26.84 -6.61
C TRP A 867 53.51 -26.41 -5.47
N SER A 868 52.98 -25.19 -5.57
CA SER A 868 51.87 -24.72 -4.71
C SER A 868 50.86 -23.92 -5.49
N LEU A 869 49.63 -23.84 -4.98
CA LEU A 869 48.54 -23.03 -5.56
C LEU A 869 48.23 -21.84 -4.68
N LEU A 870 47.88 -20.72 -5.33
CA LEU A 870 47.35 -19.54 -4.66
C LEU A 870 46.08 -19.08 -5.36
N ASP A 871 45.05 -18.78 -4.57
CA ASP A 871 43.74 -18.28 -5.00
C ASP A 871 43.50 -16.92 -4.35
N TYR A 872 43.18 -15.91 -5.14
CA TYR A 872 43.00 -14.55 -4.67
C TYR A 872 41.56 -14.32 -4.21
N LYS A 873 41.39 -13.66 -3.05
CA LYS A 873 40.08 -13.32 -2.50
C LYS A 873 40.01 -11.84 -2.15
N THR A 874 39.00 -11.16 -2.63
CA THR A 874 38.66 -9.76 -2.24
C THR A 874 37.99 -9.71 -0.87
N GLY A 875 37.22 -10.73 -0.51
CA GLY A 875 36.56 -10.89 0.78
C GLY A 875 37.32 -11.79 1.76
N GLN A 876 36.61 -12.34 2.75
CA GLN A 876 37.16 -13.32 3.69
C GLN A 876 37.33 -14.69 2.99
N PRO A 877 38.49 -15.25 2.98
CA PRO A 877 38.73 -16.60 2.41
C PRO A 877 38.08 -17.68 3.28
N PRO A 878 37.75 -18.84 2.69
CA PRO A 878 37.32 -20.02 3.43
C PRO A 878 38.36 -20.46 4.50
N THR A 879 37.86 -20.92 5.64
CA THR A 879 38.71 -21.43 6.70
C THR A 879 39.08 -22.88 6.46
N GLY A 880 40.12 -23.36 7.15
CA GLY A 880 40.45 -24.79 7.11
C GLY A 880 39.31 -25.69 7.60
N GLN A 881 38.49 -25.23 8.50
CA GLN A 881 37.29 -25.91 8.96
C GLN A 881 36.22 -26.05 7.85
N ASP A 882 36.02 -25.00 7.03
CA ASP A 882 35.09 -25.07 5.91
C ASP A 882 35.50 -26.13 4.89
N ILE A 883 36.82 -26.29 4.68
CA ILE A 883 37.35 -27.31 3.78
C ILE A 883 37.16 -28.72 4.38
N LEU A 884 37.45 -28.91 5.67
CA LEU A 884 37.26 -30.20 6.35
C LEU A 884 35.80 -30.63 6.43
N GLN A 885 34.88 -29.67 6.49
CA GLN A 885 33.45 -29.93 6.49
C GLN A 885 32.86 -30.04 5.07
N GLY A 886 33.72 -29.99 4.03
CA GLY A 886 33.28 -30.11 2.66
C GLY A 886 32.45 -28.89 2.13
N ARG A 887 32.53 -27.74 2.81
CA ARG A 887 31.83 -26.51 2.42
C ARG A 887 32.56 -25.65 1.38
N ALA A 888 33.88 -25.88 1.24
CA ALA A 888 34.72 -25.18 0.26
C ALA A 888 35.60 -26.21 -0.44
N VAL A 889 35.31 -26.50 -1.70
CA VAL A 889 35.98 -27.53 -2.48
C VAL A 889 36.82 -26.99 -3.65
N GLN A 890 36.81 -25.67 -3.90
CA GLN A 890 37.52 -25.01 -4.98
C GLN A 890 39.03 -25.36 -4.94
N LEU A 891 39.70 -25.14 -3.82
CA LEU A 891 41.13 -25.38 -3.67
C LEU A 891 41.47 -26.86 -3.74
N PRO A 892 40.79 -27.81 -3.06
CA PRO A 892 40.95 -29.23 -3.27
C PRO A 892 40.83 -29.70 -4.71
N LEU A 893 39.81 -29.21 -5.44
CA LEU A 893 39.61 -29.55 -6.84
C LEU A 893 40.75 -29.04 -7.72
N TYR A 894 41.29 -27.86 -7.43
CA TYR A 894 42.45 -27.32 -8.16
C TYR A 894 43.76 -28.09 -7.90
N LEU A 895 43.99 -28.57 -6.68
CA LEU A 895 45.11 -29.42 -6.35
C LEU A 895 45.02 -30.77 -7.10
N GLU A 896 43.83 -31.36 -7.20
CA GLU A 896 43.59 -32.59 -7.99
C GLU A 896 43.79 -32.32 -9.49
N ALA A 897 43.29 -31.18 -10.01
CA ALA A 897 43.52 -30.80 -11.41
C ALA A 897 45.00 -30.62 -11.73
N LEU A 898 45.76 -29.98 -10.84
CA LEU A 898 47.21 -29.84 -10.99
C LEU A 898 47.93 -31.20 -11.03
N ALA A 899 47.56 -32.13 -10.15
CA ALA A 899 48.12 -33.48 -10.11
C ALA A 899 47.80 -34.27 -11.39
N VAL A 900 46.53 -34.32 -11.78
CA VAL A 900 46.04 -35.17 -12.86
C VAL A 900 46.31 -34.57 -14.24
N LEU A 901 45.95 -33.30 -14.44
CA LEU A 901 46.03 -32.64 -15.76
C LEU A 901 47.41 -32.01 -16.00
N GLY A 902 48.07 -31.59 -14.92
CA GLY A 902 49.42 -31.06 -14.96
C GLY A 902 50.52 -32.15 -14.95
N GLU A 903 50.13 -33.40 -14.80
CA GLU A 903 51.06 -34.57 -14.67
C GLU A 903 52.12 -34.35 -13.58
N VAL A 904 51.68 -33.70 -12.47
CA VAL A 904 52.56 -33.41 -11.33
C VAL A 904 52.36 -34.47 -10.26
N ASP A 905 53.50 -35.01 -9.75
CA ASP A 905 53.46 -35.94 -8.64
C ASP A 905 52.70 -35.35 -7.45
N PRO A 906 51.60 -35.96 -6.95
CA PRO A 906 50.84 -35.45 -5.79
C PRO A 906 51.70 -35.19 -4.55
N GLU A 907 52.79 -35.93 -4.33
CA GLU A 907 53.70 -35.70 -3.24
C GLU A 907 54.62 -34.48 -3.44
N ALA A 908 54.81 -34.04 -4.69
CA ALA A 908 55.54 -32.82 -5.00
C ALA A 908 54.67 -31.55 -4.90
N ILE A 909 53.35 -31.69 -4.74
CA ILE A 909 52.42 -30.57 -4.53
C ILE A 909 52.36 -30.28 -3.02
N LEU A 910 52.99 -29.17 -2.62
CA LEU A 910 53.06 -28.76 -1.20
C LEU A 910 51.73 -28.38 -0.60
N GLY A 911 50.76 -27.98 -1.45
CA GLY A 911 49.44 -27.56 -1.05
C GLY A 911 48.96 -26.29 -1.77
N GLY A 912 47.99 -25.64 -1.19
CA GLY A 912 47.48 -24.37 -1.71
C GLY A 912 46.87 -23.48 -0.62
N GLY A 913 46.84 -22.19 -0.87
CA GLY A 913 46.34 -21.20 0.09
C GLY A 913 45.59 -20.04 -0.57
N TYR A 914 45.03 -19.21 0.26
CA TYR A 914 44.33 -18.00 -0.16
C TYR A 914 45.18 -16.76 0.09
N VAL A 915 45.09 -15.79 -0.79
CA VAL A 915 45.67 -14.46 -0.61
C VAL A 915 44.55 -13.45 -0.52
N GLN A 916 44.40 -12.77 0.61
CA GLN A 916 43.39 -11.70 0.79
C GLN A 916 43.95 -10.39 0.23
N LEU A 917 43.34 -9.87 -0.84
CA LEU A 917 43.90 -8.74 -1.60
C LEU A 917 43.93 -7.46 -0.78
N CYS A 918 42.89 -7.17 0.00
CA CYS A 918 42.80 -5.92 0.78
C CYS A 918 43.88 -5.81 1.88
N SER A 919 44.43 -6.91 2.37
CA SER A 919 45.50 -6.93 3.38
C SER A 919 46.85 -7.40 2.85
N GLY A 920 46.90 -8.01 1.67
CA GLY A 920 48.08 -8.65 1.12
C GLY A 920 48.57 -9.91 1.90
N GLU A 921 47.74 -10.41 2.83
CA GLU A 921 48.07 -11.52 3.68
C GLU A 921 47.69 -12.87 3.05
N ARG A 922 48.55 -13.87 3.20
CA ARG A 922 48.24 -15.25 2.90
C ARG A 922 47.52 -15.88 4.07
N LYS A 923 46.33 -16.45 3.82
CA LYS A 923 45.45 -17.00 4.88
C LYS A 923 44.94 -18.39 4.53
N GLY A 924 44.84 -19.23 5.52
CA GLY A 924 44.22 -20.55 5.43
C GLY A 924 44.80 -21.49 4.38
N GLY A 925 43.97 -22.29 3.75
CA GLY A 925 44.34 -23.24 2.73
C GLY A 925 44.58 -24.65 3.23
N ILE A 926 45.20 -25.48 2.40
CA ILE A 926 45.53 -26.90 2.61
C ILE A 926 47.01 -27.06 2.35
N TRP A 927 47.74 -27.52 3.33
CA TRP A 927 49.20 -27.60 3.21
C TRP A 927 49.77 -28.91 3.74
N ASP A 928 50.86 -29.38 3.14
CA ASP A 928 51.61 -30.52 3.64
C ASP A 928 52.23 -30.18 4.99
N LYS A 929 52.15 -31.11 5.93
CA LYS A 929 52.65 -30.93 7.28
C LYS A 929 54.15 -30.69 7.30
N ALA A 930 54.89 -31.27 6.32
CA ALA A 930 56.32 -31.17 6.21
C ALA A 930 56.82 -29.74 5.87
N VAL A 931 55.94 -28.87 5.29
CA VAL A 931 56.33 -27.51 4.89
C VAL A 931 55.91 -26.44 5.86
N LYS A 932 55.27 -26.82 6.96
CA LYS A 932 54.72 -25.87 7.96
C LYS A 932 55.80 -24.93 8.53
N ASP A 933 57.02 -25.42 8.71
CA ASP A 933 58.16 -24.66 9.27
C ASP A 933 58.78 -23.72 8.22
N ALA A 934 58.63 -24.02 6.93
CA ALA A 934 59.12 -23.19 5.82
C ALA A 934 58.24 -21.96 5.55
N PHE A 935 57.03 -21.91 6.09
CA PHE A 935 56.10 -20.78 5.94
C PHE A 935 55.74 -20.16 7.30
N PRO A 936 56.41 -19.08 7.75
CA PRO A 936 56.20 -18.49 9.08
C PRO A 936 54.73 -18.08 9.38
N TRP A 937 53.97 -17.74 8.38
CA TRP A 937 52.54 -17.40 8.53
C TRP A 937 51.63 -18.58 8.87
N MET A 938 52.01 -19.82 8.56
CA MET A 938 51.31 -21.04 8.92
C MET A 938 51.33 -21.35 10.41
N GLN A 939 52.29 -20.83 11.17
CA GLN A 939 52.34 -21.04 12.62
C GLN A 939 51.10 -20.52 13.35
N LYS A 940 50.44 -19.51 12.81
CA LYS A 940 49.22 -18.93 13.36
C LYS A 940 47.93 -19.58 12.79
N ALA A 941 47.95 -20.05 11.55
CA ALA A 941 46.77 -20.42 10.80
C ALA A 941 46.27 -21.87 11.02
N ARG A 942 47.04 -22.76 11.60
CA ARG A 942 46.73 -24.19 11.82
C ARG A 942 45.96 -24.85 10.65
N PRO A 943 46.56 -24.90 9.43
CA PRO A 943 45.88 -25.46 8.28
C PRO A 943 45.58 -26.97 8.51
N PRO A 944 44.47 -27.48 7.93
CA PRO A 944 44.18 -28.91 7.97
C PRO A 944 45.26 -29.72 7.28
N GLU A 945 45.35 -30.97 7.65
CA GLU A 945 46.23 -31.93 6.97
C GLU A 945 45.72 -32.15 5.53
N LYS A 946 46.62 -32.00 4.53
CA LYS A 946 46.32 -32.09 3.10
C LYS A 946 45.51 -33.32 2.75
N LYS A 947 45.92 -34.52 3.26
CA LYS A 947 45.24 -35.78 2.96
C LYS A 947 43.78 -35.78 3.47
N GLN A 948 43.56 -35.38 4.71
CA GLN A 948 42.22 -35.33 5.31
C GLN A 948 41.33 -34.34 4.58
N ALA A 949 41.85 -33.16 4.21
CA ALA A 949 41.12 -32.13 3.50
C ALA A 949 40.70 -32.57 2.08
N LEU A 950 41.56 -33.23 1.36
CA LEU A 950 41.29 -33.81 0.04
C LEU A 950 40.23 -34.91 0.10
N GLU A 951 40.34 -35.83 1.08
CA GLU A 951 39.35 -36.89 1.30
C GLU A 951 37.94 -36.32 1.64
N ALA A 952 37.89 -35.35 2.55
CA ALA A 952 36.62 -34.67 2.92
C ALA A 952 35.98 -33.96 1.72
N ALA A 953 36.78 -33.18 0.97
CA ALA A 953 36.32 -32.52 -0.22
C ALA A 953 35.84 -33.48 -1.30
N GLN A 954 36.53 -34.60 -1.48
CA GLN A 954 36.13 -35.63 -2.43
C GLN A 954 34.78 -36.24 -2.09
N GLN A 955 34.55 -36.56 -0.81
CA GLN A 955 33.27 -37.09 -0.33
C GLN A 955 32.13 -36.08 -0.54
N ALA A 956 32.38 -34.79 -0.22
CA ALA A 956 31.41 -33.72 -0.40
C ALA A 956 31.06 -33.51 -1.87
N MET A 957 32.05 -33.52 -2.76
CA MET A 957 31.83 -33.38 -4.21
C MET A 957 31.02 -34.56 -4.77
N ASP A 958 31.35 -35.82 -4.37
CA ASP A 958 30.62 -37.00 -4.83
C ASP A 958 29.18 -37.01 -4.33
N GLN A 959 28.94 -36.57 -3.10
CA GLN A 959 27.58 -36.41 -2.55
C GLN A 959 26.79 -35.32 -3.29
N ALA A 960 27.40 -34.16 -3.53
CA ALA A 960 26.76 -33.09 -4.29
C ALA A 960 26.39 -33.54 -5.72
N VAL A 961 27.26 -34.27 -6.38
CA VAL A 961 26.99 -34.84 -7.72
C VAL A 961 25.80 -35.78 -7.70
N ARG A 962 25.66 -36.65 -6.66
CA ARG A 962 24.47 -37.52 -6.49
C ARG A 962 23.20 -36.69 -6.35
N GLU A 963 23.20 -35.75 -5.41
CA GLU A 963 22.04 -34.89 -5.13
C GLU A 963 21.61 -34.09 -6.37
N ILE A 964 22.57 -33.52 -7.13
CA ILE A 964 22.32 -32.79 -8.36
C ILE A 964 21.71 -33.71 -9.43
N ARG A 965 22.22 -34.96 -9.59
CA ARG A 965 21.66 -35.92 -10.56
C ARG A 965 20.29 -36.40 -10.20
N GLU A 966 20.01 -36.60 -8.93
CA GLU A 966 18.69 -36.98 -8.42
C GLU A 966 17.72 -35.80 -8.42
N GLY A 967 18.22 -34.56 -8.56
CA GLY A 967 17.41 -33.32 -8.47
C GLY A 967 16.96 -33.03 -7.06
N LYS A 968 17.66 -33.52 -6.03
CA LYS A 968 17.42 -33.25 -4.62
C LYS A 968 18.21 -32.01 -4.18
N LEU A 969 17.57 -30.85 -4.36
CA LEU A 969 18.20 -29.55 -4.12
C LEU A 969 17.45 -28.76 -3.04
N PRO A 970 17.33 -29.28 -1.80
CA PRO A 970 16.56 -28.65 -0.73
C PRO A 970 17.22 -27.37 -0.21
N ALA A 971 16.44 -26.52 0.45
CA ALA A 971 16.93 -25.36 1.19
C ALA A 971 17.67 -25.83 2.46
N ARG A 972 18.99 -26.03 2.33
CA ARG A 972 19.88 -26.51 3.39
C ARG A 972 21.13 -25.64 3.41
N PRO A 973 21.09 -24.47 4.07
CA PRO A 973 22.27 -23.61 4.18
C PRO A 973 23.34 -24.27 5.05
N SER A 974 24.59 -24.16 4.64
CA SER A 974 25.76 -24.67 5.40
C SER A 974 26.18 -23.77 6.57
N GLY A 975 25.50 -22.64 6.75
CA GLY A 975 25.69 -21.62 7.78
C GLY A 975 24.56 -20.61 7.78
N THR A 976 24.75 -19.43 8.37
CA THR A 976 23.75 -18.35 8.38
C THR A 976 23.44 -17.88 6.96
N CYS A 977 22.16 -17.78 6.62
CA CYS A 977 21.72 -17.26 5.33
C CYS A 977 22.17 -15.81 5.14
N PRO A 978 22.86 -15.48 4.03
CA PRO A 978 23.27 -14.12 3.76
C PRO A 978 22.05 -13.25 3.40
N GLY A 979 22.08 -11.96 3.77
CA GLY A 979 21.00 -11.02 3.46
C GLY A 979 20.73 -10.82 1.95
N TRP A 980 21.76 -11.10 1.12
CA TRP A 980 21.71 -11.03 -0.36
C TRP A 980 21.38 -12.37 -1.03
N CYS A 981 20.85 -13.36 -0.30
CA CYS A 981 20.55 -14.68 -0.87
C CYS A 981 19.63 -14.56 -2.09
N PRO A 982 20.01 -15.08 -3.27
CA PRO A 982 19.22 -14.98 -4.50
C PRO A 982 17.88 -15.74 -4.42
N ALA A 983 17.75 -16.65 -3.48
CA ALA A 983 16.53 -17.43 -3.26
C ALA A 983 15.65 -16.87 -2.13
N ARG A 984 15.95 -15.71 -1.55
CA ARG A 984 15.28 -15.18 -0.35
C ARG A 984 13.76 -15.12 -0.49
N ASP A 985 13.27 -14.61 -1.61
CA ASP A 985 11.84 -14.43 -1.84
C ASP A 985 11.10 -15.73 -2.22
N LEU A 986 11.85 -16.78 -2.56
CA LEU A 986 11.33 -18.10 -2.95
C LEU A 986 11.50 -19.13 -1.84
N CYS A 987 12.50 -18.92 -0.97
CA CYS A 987 12.89 -19.85 0.10
C CYS A 987 12.01 -19.60 1.34
N ARG A 988 11.38 -20.66 1.84
CA ARG A 988 10.54 -20.61 3.03
C ARG A 988 11.10 -21.47 4.18
N ILE A 989 12.43 -21.51 4.27
CA ILE A 989 13.10 -22.32 5.32
C ILE A 989 12.69 -21.91 6.72
N GLY A 990 12.44 -20.60 6.96
CA GLY A 990 12.01 -20.07 8.25
C GLY A 990 10.55 -20.36 8.62
N GLU A 991 9.73 -20.76 7.64
CA GLU A 991 8.32 -21.09 7.83
C GLU A 991 8.10 -22.59 8.11
N ASN A 992 9.11 -23.43 7.93
CA ASN A 992 8.97 -24.88 8.06
C ASN A 992 9.24 -25.35 9.51
N PRO A 993 8.23 -25.77 10.28
CA PRO A 993 8.37 -26.13 11.68
C PRO A 993 9.31 -27.32 11.93
N HIS A 994 9.52 -28.20 10.94
CA HIS A 994 10.43 -29.35 11.05
C HIS A 994 11.91 -28.98 10.83
N ARG A 995 12.24 -27.75 10.47
CA ARG A 995 13.61 -27.29 10.24
C ARG A 995 14.14 -26.31 11.29
N THR A 996 13.28 -25.77 12.15
CA THR A 996 13.70 -24.91 13.28
C THR A 996 14.40 -25.69 14.39
N GLU A 997 14.23 -27.01 14.47
CA GLU A 997 14.90 -27.85 15.47
C GLU A 997 16.40 -28.08 15.16
N THR A 998 16.79 -28.10 13.89
CA THR A 998 18.20 -28.28 13.50
C THR A 998 19.09 -27.04 13.64
N VAL A 999 18.50 -25.86 13.78
CA VAL A 999 19.24 -24.57 13.96
C VAL A 999 19.43 -24.21 15.43
N LYS A 1000 18.65 -24.82 16.34
CA LYS A 1000 18.71 -24.56 17.79
C LYS A 1000 19.66 -25.48 18.57
N GLU A 1001 20.18 -26.53 17.95
CA GLU A 1001 21.14 -27.44 18.63
C GLU A 1001 22.61 -27.01 18.49
N GLU A 1002 22.91 -25.89 17.79
CA GLU A 1002 24.29 -25.37 17.63
C GLU A 1002 24.52 -23.98 18.29
N GLU A 1003 23.64 -23.47 19.15
CA GLU A 1003 23.94 -22.39 20.10
C GLU A 1003 24.38 -23.03 21.45
#